data_b52db6b8662d44f81d83c8cf9e74370c
#
_entry.id   b52db6b8662d44f81d83c8cf9e74370c
#
_cell.length_a   1.000
_cell.length_b   1.000
_cell.length_c   1.000
_cell.angle_alpha   90.00
_cell.angle_beta   90.00
_cell.angle_gamma   90.00
#
_symmetry.space_group_name_H-M   'P 1'
#
loop_
_entity.id
_entity.type
_entity.pdbx_description
1 polymer ?
#
loop_
_entity_poly.entity_id
_entity_poly.type
_entity_poly.pdbx_seq_one_letter_code
_entity_poly.pdbx_strand_id
1 'polypeptide(L)'
;SIIDSSDVYGATGGFNVLATDGDGDTGKAGGYAGELLGVQIQNSNSYNFAHIIGRESAGGYVGTMEPGSAADVVDGLSALGGLIKADNLFGVLQAFVPVIKNSETTCVPCGGAVRAQAESDDSIYRGLAGGYAGYNYGGQIWGNNTDNWKGSTYAGTVRECAAYRIRSVYGTEYAGGYTGLMRCANVADTGSLKVLFGLIKLDNPLTLLQAVYPTEKNTAVYGPLRGLDTDTWNKWVGAVGSYGSYGNKLQALGEVNDQEQLNEIISQYAYGYAVTAGRSILASKATQGGSAGGYVGRMEGGTVTNGTATDLQSVEAFRSSGGFAGEMLTGSVANTGDVSLAGLKIIGADGLAALKTFVPVVKQSHVDGYRSGARIKATGIADKDLAGFAGGYVGRMIGGQIWGDENTSCSITNLRRVDGTSYVGGFAGKVDPGSVAAIDTATKQGLLNKLLDVLMVNAPAELIKVLNATVSTIRCASVSAWDDWGVIVNGTYQNGSNTGYAKAAGGFAGSLCGAVLGEKDTPGSGIRADKIRSVVAGEYAGGCFGIADVSGAANISAGNETSVLQYLLKLGKTDVLDAFRSYVYYGNVTGSPDAGLGVSANTATKSGQNNEVTYSGTAGGFGGSLLNGSVKNSSVMGLNYVTGLNSVGGFVGYSGKSGVVKMEKLDVLGDNAGQLLGGALGVLDIFGSHIDDSSVTGIPGGYTVQSKGGDEQIAGGFIGYANLARMSGCNAGDAQNQENSLKLVESGGTAGGFAGRTSFAYLADVKLD
;
A
#
# COMPACT_ATOMS: atom_id res chain seq x y z
N SER A 1 11.22 23.07 -22.79
CA SER A 1 12.68 23.21 -22.58
C SER A 1 13.31 21.85 -22.39
N ILE A 2 14.56 21.71 -22.82
CA ILE A 2 15.36 20.48 -22.66
C ILE A 2 16.67 20.88 -21.97
N ILE A 3 17.04 20.15 -20.92
CA ILE A 3 18.33 20.27 -20.23
C ILE A 3 19.03 18.92 -20.37
N ASP A 4 20.23 18.92 -20.89
CA ASP A 4 21.01 17.70 -21.10
C ASP A 4 22.44 17.88 -20.63
N SER A 5 22.99 16.87 -19.97
CA SER A 5 24.39 16.78 -19.55
C SER A 5 24.85 18.03 -18.77
N SER A 6 24.01 18.49 -17.84
CA SER A 6 24.24 19.71 -17.04
C SER A 6 24.19 19.35 -15.55
N ASP A 7 25.29 19.51 -14.84
CA ASP A 7 25.44 19.06 -13.45
C ASP A 7 25.55 20.21 -12.45
N VAL A 8 25.13 19.97 -11.22
CA VAL A 8 25.33 20.83 -10.06
C VAL A 8 26.33 20.16 -9.11
N TYR A 9 27.41 20.86 -8.79
CA TYR A 9 28.44 20.38 -7.86
C TYR A 9 28.46 21.23 -6.60
N GLY A 10 28.16 20.61 -5.45
CA GLY A 10 28.35 21.25 -4.16
C GLY A 10 29.81 21.24 -3.70
N ALA A 11 30.15 22.18 -2.82
CA ALA A 11 31.41 22.16 -2.10
C ALA A 11 31.61 20.85 -1.33
N THR A 12 32.82 20.53 -0.91
CA THR A 12 33.12 19.30 -0.17
C THR A 12 32.28 19.15 1.11
N GLY A 13 31.95 20.25 1.81
CA GLY A 13 31.06 20.28 2.96
C GLY A 13 29.57 20.23 2.63
N GLY A 14 29.23 20.18 1.35
CA GLY A 14 27.87 20.19 0.85
C GLY A 14 27.33 21.62 0.57
N PHE A 15 26.23 21.67 -0.18
CA PHE A 15 25.46 22.90 -0.37
C PHE A 15 24.06 22.76 0.25
N ASN A 16 23.42 23.88 0.51
CA ASN A 16 22.08 23.95 1.05
C ASN A 16 21.16 24.69 0.07
N VAL A 17 19.92 24.22 -0.06
CA VAL A 17 18.86 24.94 -0.77
C VAL A 17 17.73 25.23 0.21
N LEU A 18 17.38 26.50 0.33
CA LEU A 18 16.38 26.99 1.27
C LEU A 18 15.31 27.80 0.50
N ALA A 19 14.06 27.39 0.60
CA ALA A 19 12.90 28.07 0.04
C ALA A 19 11.87 28.29 1.16
N THR A 20 12.18 29.19 2.11
CA THR A 20 11.48 29.35 3.38
C THR A 20 10.85 30.74 3.61
N ASP A 21 11.16 31.74 2.81
CA ASP A 21 10.84 33.15 3.08
C ASP A 21 9.65 33.70 2.29
N GLY A 22 8.70 32.89 1.87
CA GLY A 22 7.47 33.33 1.21
C GLY A 22 6.35 33.66 2.20
N ASP A 23 5.49 34.63 1.88
CA ASP A 23 4.19 34.80 2.52
C ASP A 23 3.33 33.58 2.18
N GLY A 24 3.07 32.75 3.16
CA GLY A 24 2.37 31.45 3.00
C GLY A 24 3.32 30.29 2.67
N ASP A 25 2.73 29.08 2.59
CA ASP A 25 3.45 27.81 2.45
C ASP A 25 3.79 27.46 0.99
N THR A 26 4.46 28.36 0.25
CA THR A 26 4.69 28.23 -1.21
C THR A 26 6.13 27.90 -1.61
N GLY A 27 7.05 27.73 -0.67
CA GLY A 27 8.45 27.48 -0.95
C GLY A 27 8.73 26.09 -1.52
N LYS A 28 9.21 26.00 -2.77
CA LYS A 28 9.58 24.76 -3.47
C LYS A 28 11.10 24.66 -3.56
N ALA A 29 11.71 23.62 -3.01
CA ALA A 29 13.15 23.44 -2.95
C ALA A 29 13.60 22.13 -3.59
N GLY A 30 14.63 22.16 -4.43
CA GLY A 30 15.22 20.98 -5.04
C GLY A 30 16.72 21.11 -5.19
N GLY A 31 17.47 20.02 -5.03
CA GLY A 31 18.93 20.05 -5.17
C GLY A 31 19.39 20.35 -6.60
N TYR A 32 18.55 20.07 -7.59
CA TYR A 32 18.75 20.44 -8.99
C TYR A 32 17.79 21.53 -9.44
N ALA A 33 16.48 21.34 -9.21
CA ALA A 33 15.45 22.31 -9.59
C ALA A 33 14.38 22.43 -8.50
N GLY A 34 13.97 23.65 -8.14
CA GLY A 34 12.86 23.88 -7.23
C GLY A 34 11.53 23.45 -7.84
N GLU A 35 11.31 23.78 -9.12
CA GLU A 35 10.10 23.48 -9.87
C GLU A 35 10.40 23.18 -11.33
N LEU A 36 9.73 22.17 -11.90
CA LEU A 36 9.77 21.80 -13.31
C LEU A 36 8.37 21.88 -13.91
N LEU A 37 8.17 22.77 -14.88
CA LEU A 37 6.91 22.93 -15.59
C LEU A 37 7.08 22.48 -17.06
N GLY A 38 6.72 21.24 -17.38
CA GLY A 38 6.82 20.69 -18.72
C GLY A 38 8.25 20.63 -19.29
N VAL A 39 9.25 20.44 -18.45
CA VAL A 39 10.68 20.44 -18.83
C VAL A 39 11.17 18.99 -18.94
N GLN A 40 12.00 18.73 -19.93
CA GLN A 40 12.71 17.46 -20.07
C GLN A 40 14.17 17.62 -19.61
N ILE A 41 14.60 16.78 -18.67
CA ILE A 41 15.97 16.72 -18.16
C ILE A 41 16.51 15.33 -18.40
N GLN A 42 17.75 15.25 -18.89
CA GLN A 42 18.45 13.98 -19.05
C GLN A 42 19.94 14.10 -18.73
N ASN A 43 20.51 13.01 -18.21
CA ASN A 43 21.93 12.89 -17.94
C ASN A 43 22.49 14.03 -17.07
N SER A 44 21.68 14.60 -16.20
CA SER A 44 22.01 15.82 -15.44
C SER A 44 21.88 15.53 -13.95
N ASN A 45 22.90 15.85 -13.16
CA ASN A 45 23.03 15.35 -11.81
C ASN A 45 23.20 16.48 -10.79
N SER A 46 22.89 16.18 -9.54
CA SER A 46 23.12 17.08 -8.41
C SER A 46 23.99 16.38 -7.38
N TYR A 47 25.17 16.92 -7.13
CA TYR A 47 26.17 16.30 -6.28
C TYR A 47 26.44 17.07 -5.00
N ASN A 48 26.48 16.34 -3.90
CA ASN A 48 27.02 16.83 -2.63
C ASN A 48 26.10 17.84 -1.89
N PHE A 49 24.77 17.67 -1.90
CA PHE A 49 23.94 18.49 -1.04
C PHE A 49 23.99 18.05 0.44
N ALA A 50 23.81 18.96 1.36
CA ALA A 50 23.68 18.69 2.79
C ALA A 50 22.24 18.82 3.27
N HIS A 51 21.56 19.92 2.93
CA HIS A 51 20.19 20.18 3.32
C HIS A 51 19.37 20.80 2.18
N ILE A 52 18.19 20.25 1.95
CA ILE A 52 17.16 20.82 1.08
C ILE A 52 15.94 21.12 1.96
N ILE A 53 15.54 22.37 2.03
CA ILE A 53 14.44 22.81 2.92
C ILE A 53 13.46 23.66 2.11
N GLY A 54 12.19 23.20 2.06
CA GLY A 54 11.07 23.92 1.45
C GLY A 54 9.89 24.02 2.42
N ARG A 55 8.86 24.78 2.05
CA ARG A 55 7.59 24.81 2.78
C ARG A 55 6.54 23.96 2.10
N GLU A 56 6.26 24.24 0.83
CA GLU A 56 5.31 23.46 0.04
C GLU A 56 5.88 22.08 -0.31
N SER A 57 7.06 22.07 -0.91
CA SER A 57 7.72 20.84 -1.32
C SER A 57 9.25 20.91 -1.22
N ALA A 58 9.87 19.76 -0.95
CA ALA A 58 11.32 19.63 -0.96
C ALA A 58 11.72 18.27 -1.55
N GLY A 59 12.66 18.27 -2.50
CA GLY A 59 13.20 17.05 -3.09
C GLY A 59 14.72 17.13 -3.23
N GLY A 60 15.39 16.00 -3.01
CA GLY A 60 16.85 15.93 -3.16
C GLY A 60 17.31 16.29 -4.57
N TYR A 61 16.50 16.02 -5.58
CA TYR A 61 16.71 16.44 -6.96
C TYR A 61 15.73 17.56 -7.36
N VAL A 62 14.42 17.33 -7.24
CA VAL A 62 13.38 18.28 -7.65
C VAL A 62 12.34 18.52 -6.55
N GLY A 63 12.00 19.77 -6.27
CA GLY A 63 10.93 20.12 -5.34
C GLY A 63 9.57 19.70 -5.88
N THR A 64 9.17 20.20 -7.05
CA THR A 64 7.89 19.90 -7.69
C THR A 64 8.06 19.67 -9.19
N MET A 65 7.35 18.66 -9.72
CA MET A 65 7.22 18.36 -11.16
C MET A 65 5.76 18.50 -11.55
N GLU A 66 5.45 19.37 -12.53
CA GLU A 66 4.09 19.60 -13.02
C GLU A 66 4.07 19.69 -14.56
N PRO A 67 2.99 19.27 -15.23
CA PRO A 67 2.83 19.53 -16.65
C PRO A 67 2.88 21.03 -16.96
N GLY A 68 3.50 21.40 -18.04
CA GLY A 68 3.51 22.77 -18.52
C GLY A 68 2.10 23.22 -18.91
N SER A 69 1.82 24.54 -18.78
CA SER A 69 0.57 25.11 -19.24
C SER A 69 0.45 25.00 -20.76
N ALA A 70 -0.59 24.30 -21.24
CA ALA A 70 -0.91 24.24 -22.66
C ALA A 70 -1.52 25.56 -23.19
N ALA A 71 -1.87 26.53 -22.29
CA ALA A 71 -2.43 27.83 -22.69
C ALA A 71 -1.47 28.62 -23.59
N ASP A 72 -0.19 28.65 -23.21
CA ASP A 72 0.84 29.37 -23.98
C ASP A 72 1.10 28.77 -25.36
N VAL A 73 0.71 27.50 -25.57
CA VAL A 73 0.93 26.78 -26.83
C VAL A 73 -0.28 26.84 -27.74
N VAL A 74 -1.50 26.93 -27.19
CA VAL A 74 -2.70 27.06 -28.01
C VAL A 74 -2.68 28.39 -28.79
N ASP A 75 -2.17 29.46 -28.21
CA ASP A 75 -1.97 30.72 -28.94
C ASP A 75 -0.93 30.56 -30.07
N GLY A 76 0.11 29.75 -29.85
CA GLY A 76 1.06 29.38 -30.90
C GLY A 76 0.52 28.37 -31.93
N LEU A 77 -0.31 27.41 -31.49
CA LEU A 77 -0.92 26.40 -32.37
C LEU A 77 -2.05 26.97 -33.22
N SER A 78 -2.83 27.93 -32.70
CA SER A 78 -3.83 28.65 -33.48
C SER A 78 -3.19 29.47 -34.61
N ALA A 79 -1.95 29.96 -34.37
CA ALA A 79 -1.15 30.63 -35.40
C ALA A 79 -0.56 29.67 -36.46
N LEU A 80 -0.40 28.40 -36.16
CA LEU A 80 0.10 27.35 -37.07
C LEU A 80 -0.97 26.74 -37.97
N GLY A 81 -2.25 27.18 -37.85
CA GLY A 81 -3.32 26.99 -38.82
C GLY A 81 -3.44 25.60 -39.39
N GLY A 82 -3.64 24.57 -38.60
CA GLY A 82 -3.99 23.23 -39.10
C GLY A 82 -2.81 22.38 -39.60
N LEU A 83 -1.58 22.77 -39.32
CA LEU A 83 -0.36 22.04 -39.72
C LEU A 83 -0.07 20.78 -38.89
N ILE A 84 -0.73 20.63 -37.73
CA ILE A 84 -0.54 19.46 -36.84
C ILE A 84 -1.50 18.38 -37.27
N LYS A 85 -0.99 17.32 -37.88
CA LYS A 85 -1.74 16.09 -38.11
C LYS A 85 -1.95 15.35 -36.77
N ALA A 86 -3.10 14.68 -36.64
CA ALA A 86 -3.47 13.88 -35.45
C ALA A 86 -2.38 12.90 -35.02
N ASP A 87 -1.60 12.40 -35.97
CA ASP A 87 -0.50 11.44 -35.74
C ASP A 87 0.67 12.01 -34.91
N ASN A 88 0.83 13.34 -34.84
CA ASN A 88 1.89 14.00 -34.09
C ASN A 88 1.41 14.57 -32.74
N LEU A 89 0.12 14.49 -32.44
CA LEU A 89 -0.46 15.10 -31.23
C LEU A 89 0.12 14.50 -29.94
N PHE A 90 0.34 13.20 -29.92
CA PHE A 90 0.96 12.54 -28.76
C PHE A 90 2.36 13.07 -28.49
N GLY A 91 3.15 13.29 -29.54
CA GLY A 91 4.47 13.93 -29.40
C GLY A 91 4.40 15.36 -28.87
N VAL A 92 3.38 16.12 -29.30
CA VAL A 92 3.16 17.49 -28.78
C VAL A 92 2.76 17.45 -27.31
N LEU A 93 1.85 16.58 -26.92
CA LEU A 93 1.42 16.44 -25.51
C LEU A 93 2.56 15.96 -24.61
N GLN A 94 3.38 15.03 -25.09
CA GLN A 94 4.59 14.62 -24.36
C GLN A 94 5.58 15.77 -24.10
N ALA A 95 5.60 16.78 -24.96
CA ALA A 95 6.45 17.94 -24.76
C ALA A 95 6.04 18.81 -23.56
N PHE A 96 4.82 18.63 -23.02
CA PHE A 96 4.33 19.33 -21.83
C PHE A 96 4.48 18.53 -20.54
N VAL A 97 4.79 17.23 -20.64
CA VAL A 97 5.01 16.38 -19.47
C VAL A 97 6.44 16.57 -18.98
N PRO A 98 6.66 16.87 -17.69
CA PRO A 98 8.01 16.91 -17.17
C PRO A 98 8.61 15.51 -17.16
N VAL A 99 9.80 15.36 -17.71
CA VAL A 99 10.49 14.08 -17.83
C VAL A 99 11.92 14.21 -17.30
N ILE A 100 12.30 13.32 -16.39
CA ILE A 100 13.68 13.19 -15.92
C ILE A 100 14.22 11.82 -16.34
N LYS A 101 15.37 11.78 -16.99
CA LYS A 101 16.02 10.55 -17.44
C LYS A 101 17.47 10.48 -16.97
N ASN A 102 17.88 9.29 -16.50
CA ASN A 102 19.28 8.98 -16.21
C ASN A 102 20.00 10.05 -15.37
N SER A 103 19.31 10.56 -14.37
CA SER A 103 19.80 11.69 -13.55
C SER A 103 19.76 11.31 -12.08
N GLU A 104 20.82 11.60 -11.35
CA GLU A 104 20.95 11.24 -9.95
C GLU A 104 21.16 12.45 -9.04
N THR A 105 20.84 12.26 -7.77
CA THR A 105 21.19 13.21 -6.73
C THR A 105 21.99 12.50 -5.63
N THR A 106 23.04 13.16 -5.17
CA THR A 106 23.85 12.61 -4.07
C THR A 106 24.01 13.62 -2.94
N CYS A 107 23.97 13.11 -1.72
CA CYS A 107 24.28 13.91 -0.54
C CYS A 107 25.76 13.83 -0.18
N VAL A 108 26.14 14.67 0.79
CA VAL A 108 27.45 14.53 1.46
C VAL A 108 27.62 13.11 2.02
N PRO A 109 28.85 12.60 2.18
CA PRO A 109 29.11 11.22 2.61
C PRO A 109 28.39 10.81 3.90
N CYS A 110 28.31 11.69 4.91
CA CYS A 110 27.60 11.40 6.16
C CYS A 110 26.06 11.43 6.05
N GLY A 111 25.54 11.66 4.85
CA GLY A 111 24.12 11.69 4.54
C GLY A 111 23.47 13.06 4.67
N GLY A 112 22.65 13.40 3.70
CA GLY A 112 21.89 14.65 3.64
C GLY A 112 20.48 14.53 4.19
N ALA A 113 19.85 15.68 4.41
CA ALA A 113 18.49 15.80 4.89
C ALA A 113 17.60 16.57 3.90
N VAL A 114 16.39 16.08 3.68
CA VAL A 114 15.34 16.75 2.91
C VAL A 114 14.16 17.05 3.81
N ARG A 115 13.70 18.29 3.84
CA ARG A 115 12.64 18.72 4.75
C ARG A 115 11.65 19.65 4.05
N ALA A 116 10.35 19.31 4.14
CA ALA A 116 9.26 20.20 3.77
C ALA A 116 8.35 20.44 4.98
N GLN A 117 8.18 21.72 5.35
CA GLN A 117 7.46 22.08 6.54
C GLN A 117 6.46 23.21 6.27
N ALA A 118 5.22 22.82 5.97
CA ALA A 118 4.10 23.74 5.92
C ALA A 118 3.66 24.18 7.31
N GLU A 119 3.26 25.44 7.45
CA GLU A 119 2.78 26.00 8.71
C GLU A 119 1.25 26.06 8.79
N SER A 120 0.56 26.07 7.63
CA SER A 120 -0.91 26.15 7.57
C SER A 120 -1.56 24.82 7.20
N ASP A 121 -2.76 24.58 7.73
CA ASP A 121 -3.59 23.39 7.47
C ASP A 121 -4.49 23.54 6.22
N ASP A 122 -4.36 24.65 5.47
CA ASP A 122 -5.34 24.99 4.44
C ASP A 122 -5.23 24.14 3.17
N SER A 123 -4.15 23.37 2.99
CA SER A 123 -3.95 22.49 1.84
C SER A 123 -3.24 21.20 2.20
N ILE A 124 -3.85 20.05 1.82
CA ILE A 124 -3.26 18.70 1.94
C ILE A 124 -2.10 18.46 0.96
N TYR A 125 -1.78 19.42 0.12
CA TYR A 125 -0.71 19.32 -0.89
C TYR A 125 0.48 20.22 -0.55
N ARG A 126 0.75 20.43 0.73
CA ARG A 126 1.89 21.19 1.23
C ARG A 126 2.67 20.39 2.27
N GLY A 127 3.93 20.70 2.43
CA GLY A 127 4.80 19.95 3.32
C GLY A 127 5.18 18.57 2.77
N LEU A 128 5.48 18.51 1.46
CA LEU A 128 5.73 17.29 0.70
C LEU A 128 7.23 17.08 0.57
N ALA A 129 7.79 16.04 1.17
CA ALA A 129 9.22 15.77 1.14
C ALA A 129 9.56 14.43 0.47
N GLY A 130 10.54 14.44 -0.42
CA GLY A 130 11.08 13.23 -1.05
C GLY A 130 12.60 13.27 -1.16
N GLY A 131 13.26 12.14 -0.97
CA GLY A 131 14.71 12.07 -1.14
C GLY A 131 15.16 12.40 -2.56
N TYR A 132 14.27 12.23 -3.56
CA TYR A 132 14.47 12.63 -4.95
C TYR A 132 13.48 13.72 -5.38
N ALA A 133 12.18 13.45 -5.31
CA ALA A 133 11.12 14.38 -5.70
C ALA A 133 10.18 14.69 -4.52
N GLY A 134 9.94 15.96 -4.21
CA GLY A 134 8.95 16.35 -3.20
C GLY A 134 7.53 16.07 -3.67
N TYR A 135 7.20 16.53 -4.88
CA TYR A 135 5.90 16.32 -5.51
C TYR A 135 6.06 15.97 -6.98
N ASN A 136 5.56 14.79 -7.36
CA ASN A 136 5.47 14.31 -8.75
C ASN A 136 4.01 14.35 -9.21
N TYR A 137 3.61 15.44 -9.88
CA TYR A 137 2.28 15.66 -10.43
C TYR A 137 2.27 15.42 -11.94
N GLY A 138 1.97 14.17 -12.35
CA GLY A 138 1.95 13.76 -13.76
C GLY A 138 3.30 13.64 -14.43
N GLY A 139 4.40 13.74 -13.69
CA GLY A 139 5.75 13.67 -14.22
C GLY A 139 6.27 12.25 -14.42
N GLN A 140 7.28 12.09 -15.26
CA GLN A 140 7.89 10.80 -15.60
C GLN A 140 9.38 10.80 -15.21
N ILE A 141 9.78 9.81 -14.42
CA ILE A 141 11.15 9.63 -13.96
C ILE A 141 11.63 8.25 -14.41
N TRP A 142 12.63 8.21 -15.28
CA TRP A 142 13.10 6.99 -15.94
C TRP A 142 14.61 6.80 -15.82
N GLY A 143 15.02 5.84 -15.03
CA GLY A 143 16.37 5.30 -15.06
C GLY A 143 16.57 4.33 -16.23
N ASN A 144 17.79 4.20 -16.69
CA ASN A 144 18.17 3.27 -17.75
C ASN A 144 18.54 1.91 -17.11
N ASN A 145 17.72 0.89 -17.33
CA ASN A 145 18.02 -0.46 -16.88
C ASN A 145 18.69 -1.24 -17.99
N THR A 146 19.97 -1.48 -17.87
CA THR A 146 20.60 -2.62 -18.52
C THR A 146 20.65 -3.76 -17.51
N ASP A 147 20.15 -4.92 -17.88
CA ASP A 147 19.80 -6.13 -17.11
C ASP A 147 20.71 -6.67 -15.99
N ASN A 148 21.53 -5.89 -15.32
CA ASN A 148 22.53 -6.32 -14.33
C ASN A 148 22.30 -5.81 -12.90
N TRP A 149 21.07 -5.95 -12.38
CA TRP A 149 20.74 -5.52 -11.01
C TRP A 149 21.18 -6.48 -9.90
N LYS A 150 21.90 -7.52 -10.19
CA LYS A 150 22.44 -8.43 -9.18
C LYS A 150 23.78 -7.93 -8.64
N GLY A 151 23.70 -7.04 -7.64
CA GLY A 151 24.78 -6.89 -6.64
C GLY A 151 26.17 -6.49 -7.13
N SER A 152 26.29 -5.80 -8.25
CA SER A 152 27.59 -5.35 -8.72
C SER A 152 27.91 -3.97 -8.16
N THR A 153 29.01 -3.93 -7.48
CA THR A 153 29.87 -2.79 -7.23
C THR A 153 29.70 -1.67 -8.26
N TYR A 154 29.57 -0.48 -7.74
CA TYR A 154 29.53 0.79 -8.40
C TYR A 154 30.69 1.01 -9.38
N ALA A 155 30.61 0.43 -10.53
CA ALA A 155 31.55 0.65 -11.64
C ALA A 155 30.77 0.83 -12.93
N GLY A 156 30.31 2.06 -13.12
CA GLY A 156 30.03 2.73 -14.36
C GLY A 156 29.38 1.96 -15.50
N THR A 157 28.03 1.98 -15.59
CA THR A 157 27.27 2.10 -16.84
C THR A 157 25.74 2.01 -16.63
N VAL A 158 25.23 1.68 -15.45
CA VAL A 158 23.79 1.71 -15.16
C VAL A 158 23.47 3.06 -14.52
N ARG A 159 22.78 3.93 -15.23
CA ARG A 159 22.29 5.19 -14.66
C ARG A 159 20.86 4.99 -14.22
N GLU A 160 20.66 4.77 -12.94
CA GLU A 160 19.37 4.86 -12.29
C GLU A 160 19.02 6.33 -12.07
N CYS A 161 17.73 6.68 -12.03
CA CYS A 161 17.34 7.91 -11.39
C CYS A 161 17.31 7.66 -9.88
N ALA A 162 18.39 7.98 -9.19
CA ALA A 162 18.58 7.60 -7.79
C ALA A 162 18.90 8.76 -6.87
N ALA A 163 18.50 8.60 -5.61
CA ALA A 163 18.88 9.48 -4.50
C ALA A 163 19.86 8.72 -3.57
N TYR A 164 21.10 9.14 -3.56
CA TYR A 164 22.15 8.49 -2.79
C TYR A 164 22.45 9.21 -1.49
N ARG A 165 22.79 8.42 -0.47
CA ARG A 165 23.25 8.92 0.82
C ARG A 165 22.23 9.77 1.57
N ILE A 166 20.96 9.43 1.41
CA ILE A 166 19.89 10.06 2.19
C ILE A 166 20.03 9.61 3.65
N ARG A 167 19.97 10.55 4.59
CA ARG A 167 19.95 10.30 6.04
C ARG A 167 18.56 10.45 6.60
N SER A 168 17.85 11.50 6.21
CA SER A 168 16.50 11.74 6.71
C SER A 168 15.64 12.50 5.71
N VAL A 169 14.37 12.12 5.66
CA VAL A 169 13.33 12.84 4.93
C VAL A 169 12.21 13.18 5.91
N TYR A 170 11.83 14.44 5.95
CA TYR A 170 10.74 14.92 6.81
C TYR A 170 9.75 15.74 6.00
N GLY A 171 8.47 15.37 6.04
CA GLY A 171 7.35 16.14 5.49
C GLY A 171 6.29 16.42 6.55
N THR A 172 5.60 17.56 6.47
CA THR A 172 4.46 17.80 7.37
C THR A 172 3.29 16.90 6.99
N GLU A 173 2.97 16.78 5.71
CA GLU A 173 1.87 15.95 5.22
C GLU A 173 2.35 14.61 4.66
N TYR A 174 3.22 14.62 3.65
CA TYR A 174 3.69 13.39 3.03
C TYR A 174 5.22 13.36 2.94
N ALA A 175 5.78 12.23 3.36
CA ALA A 175 7.21 12.01 3.29
C ALA A 175 7.52 10.65 2.63
N GLY A 176 8.34 10.68 1.59
CA GLY A 176 8.83 9.47 0.91
C GLY A 176 10.34 9.45 0.84
N GLY A 177 10.94 8.29 1.05
CA GLY A 177 12.39 8.17 0.86
C GLY A 177 12.84 8.59 -0.54
N TYR A 178 12.01 8.35 -1.56
CA TYR A 178 12.21 8.77 -2.93
C TYR A 178 11.26 9.91 -3.34
N THR A 179 9.94 9.67 -3.33
CA THR A 179 8.92 10.68 -3.69
C THR A 179 7.97 10.97 -2.53
N GLY A 180 7.75 12.25 -2.19
CA GLY A 180 6.83 12.65 -1.13
C GLY A 180 5.38 12.36 -1.50
N LEU A 181 4.89 12.95 -2.59
CA LEU A 181 3.57 12.72 -3.17
C LEU A 181 3.69 12.44 -4.67
N MET A 182 3.06 11.35 -5.13
CA MET A 182 2.91 10.99 -6.53
C MET A 182 1.43 11.04 -6.90
N ARG A 183 1.07 11.84 -7.89
CA ARG A 183 -0.34 12.08 -8.24
C ARG A 183 -0.54 12.26 -9.74
N CYS A 184 -1.65 11.72 -10.28
CA CYS A 184 -2.08 12.01 -11.65
C CYS A 184 -2.40 13.49 -11.80
N ALA A 185 -1.88 14.12 -12.84
CA ALA A 185 -2.20 15.51 -13.10
C ALA A 185 -3.63 15.65 -13.64
N ASN A 186 -4.27 16.76 -13.29
CA ASN A 186 -5.59 17.09 -13.80
C ASN A 186 -5.51 17.47 -15.27
N VAL A 187 -6.30 16.81 -16.09
CA VAL A 187 -6.49 17.21 -17.48
C VAL A 187 -7.13 18.59 -17.59
N ALA A 188 -7.85 19.04 -16.55
CA ALA A 188 -8.52 20.36 -16.52
C ALA A 188 -7.60 21.51 -16.14
N ASP A 189 -6.57 21.28 -15.33
CA ASP A 189 -5.61 22.33 -14.94
C ASP A 189 -4.75 22.76 -16.14
N THR A 190 -4.66 21.91 -17.16
CA THR A 190 -4.13 22.26 -18.47
C THR A 190 -5.12 23.09 -19.31
N GLY A 191 -5.84 24.04 -18.75
CA GLY A 191 -6.93 24.91 -19.30
C GLY A 191 -7.21 24.96 -20.81
N SER A 192 -6.25 24.55 -21.58
CA SER A 192 -6.19 24.51 -23.03
C SER A 192 -6.57 23.16 -23.64
N LEU A 193 -6.68 22.11 -22.83
CA LEU A 193 -7.13 20.81 -23.36
C LEU A 193 -8.59 20.85 -23.82
N LYS A 194 -9.46 21.68 -23.21
CA LYS A 194 -10.81 21.93 -23.72
C LYS A 194 -10.81 22.49 -25.14
N VAL A 195 -9.89 23.39 -25.42
CA VAL A 195 -9.72 23.97 -26.77
C VAL A 195 -9.11 22.93 -27.70
N LEU A 196 -8.17 22.14 -27.24
CA LEU A 196 -7.56 21.05 -28.00
C LEU A 196 -8.57 19.95 -28.35
N PHE A 197 -9.44 19.55 -27.43
CA PHE A 197 -10.52 18.60 -27.67
C PHE A 197 -11.58 19.10 -28.67
N GLY A 198 -11.82 20.41 -28.71
CA GLY A 198 -12.71 21.02 -29.71
C GLY A 198 -12.10 21.12 -31.11
N LEU A 199 -10.79 21.20 -31.21
CA LEU A 199 -10.05 21.32 -32.47
C LEU A 199 -9.60 19.99 -33.07
N ILE A 200 -9.47 18.94 -32.25
CA ILE A 200 -8.92 17.66 -32.66
C ILE A 200 -9.90 16.54 -32.28
N LYS A 201 -10.35 15.80 -33.30
CA LYS A 201 -11.03 14.52 -33.08
C LYS A 201 -9.97 13.50 -32.67
N LEU A 202 -9.90 13.23 -31.36
CA LEU A 202 -9.02 12.18 -30.83
C LEU A 202 -9.64 10.81 -31.09
N ASP A 203 -8.98 10.03 -31.93
CA ASP A 203 -9.37 8.63 -32.15
C ASP A 203 -9.09 7.75 -30.90
N ASN A 204 -8.20 8.20 -29.99
CA ASN A 204 -7.88 7.48 -28.76
C ASN A 204 -7.63 8.43 -27.58
N PRO A 205 -8.64 8.74 -26.74
CA PRO A 205 -8.48 9.57 -25.56
C PRO A 205 -7.60 8.96 -24.45
N LEU A 206 -7.30 7.66 -24.49
CA LEU A 206 -6.41 6.97 -23.56
C LEU A 206 -4.98 7.48 -23.61
N THR A 207 -4.48 7.80 -24.81
CA THR A 207 -3.13 8.34 -25.00
C THR A 207 -2.95 9.67 -24.27
N LEU A 208 -4.00 10.47 -24.17
CA LEU A 208 -3.98 11.73 -23.42
C LEU A 208 -3.89 11.52 -21.92
N LEU A 209 -4.69 10.59 -21.38
CA LEU A 209 -4.65 10.25 -19.96
C LEU A 209 -3.29 9.66 -19.58
N GLN A 210 -2.67 8.87 -20.46
CA GLN A 210 -1.34 8.32 -20.24
C GLN A 210 -0.24 9.41 -20.22
N ALA A 211 -0.43 10.52 -20.91
CA ALA A 211 0.54 11.61 -20.90
C ALA A 211 0.63 12.34 -19.57
N VAL A 212 -0.47 12.38 -18.78
CA VAL A 212 -0.53 13.07 -17.46
C VAL A 212 -0.46 12.08 -16.29
N TYR A 213 -0.05 10.85 -16.56
CA TYR A 213 0.04 9.76 -15.60
C TYR A 213 1.47 9.65 -15.05
N PRO A 214 1.69 9.84 -13.75
CA PRO A 214 3.05 9.81 -13.22
C PRO A 214 3.63 8.40 -13.29
N THR A 215 4.87 8.32 -13.74
CA THR A 215 5.57 7.05 -13.90
C THR A 215 6.98 7.15 -13.33
N GLU A 216 7.34 6.21 -12.46
CA GLU A 216 8.70 6.07 -11.95
C GLU A 216 9.20 4.66 -12.32
N LYS A 217 10.31 4.59 -13.05
CA LYS A 217 10.87 3.34 -13.54
C LYS A 217 12.38 3.28 -13.32
N ASN A 218 12.86 2.15 -12.77
CA ASN A 218 14.27 1.93 -12.44
C ASN A 218 14.82 3.06 -11.56
N THR A 219 14.22 3.23 -10.40
CA THR A 219 14.45 4.33 -9.47
C THR A 219 14.80 3.81 -8.10
N ALA A 220 15.69 4.50 -7.39
CA ALA A 220 16.17 4.01 -6.11
C ALA A 220 16.46 5.11 -5.09
N VAL A 221 16.34 4.78 -3.81
CA VAL A 221 16.84 5.57 -2.69
C VAL A 221 17.77 4.70 -1.82
N TYR A 222 18.89 5.28 -1.44
CA TYR A 222 19.96 4.62 -0.68
C TYR A 222 20.32 5.42 0.57
N GLY A 223 20.60 4.69 1.66
CA GLY A 223 21.08 5.25 2.92
C GLY A 223 22.48 5.86 2.87
N PRO A 224 22.94 6.46 3.99
CA PRO A 224 24.26 7.08 4.11
C PRO A 224 25.40 6.13 3.76
N LEU A 225 26.51 6.70 3.29
CA LEU A 225 27.73 6.04 2.85
C LEU A 225 27.60 5.13 1.62
N ARG A 226 26.42 4.95 1.04
CA ARG A 226 26.28 4.17 -0.19
C ARG A 226 26.86 4.90 -1.40
N GLY A 227 27.45 4.13 -2.32
CA GLY A 227 28.05 4.67 -3.55
C GLY A 227 29.22 5.60 -3.31
N LEU A 228 30.01 5.40 -2.27
CA LEU A 228 31.26 6.09 -2.03
C LEU A 228 32.44 5.38 -2.70
N ASP A 229 33.27 6.17 -3.37
CA ASP A 229 34.63 5.79 -3.75
C ASP A 229 35.67 6.40 -2.81
N THR A 230 36.89 5.87 -2.86
CA THR A 230 38.00 6.31 -2.02
C THR A 230 38.36 7.76 -2.22
N ASP A 231 38.24 8.27 -3.44
CA ASP A 231 38.59 9.66 -3.78
C ASP A 231 37.59 10.63 -3.15
N THR A 232 36.29 10.34 -3.26
CA THR A 232 35.23 11.14 -2.62
C THR A 232 35.33 11.10 -1.10
N TRP A 233 35.61 9.92 -0.51
CA TRP A 233 35.82 9.78 0.92
C TRP A 233 37.00 10.60 1.41
N ASN A 234 38.16 10.47 0.79
CA ASN A 234 39.40 11.13 1.21
C ASN A 234 39.28 12.66 1.07
N LYS A 235 38.70 13.15 -0.01
CA LYS A 235 38.40 14.57 -0.17
C LYS A 235 37.48 15.10 0.93
N TRP A 236 36.45 14.35 1.30
CA TRP A 236 35.51 14.76 2.34
C TRP A 236 36.16 14.70 3.74
N VAL A 237 36.88 13.66 4.06
CA VAL A 237 37.58 13.51 5.35
C VAL A 237 38.62 14.62 5.54
N GLY A 238 39.34 14.99 4.48
CA GLY A 238 40.32 16.08 4.50
C GLY A 238 39.72 17.48 4.56
N ALA A 239 38.40 17.63 4.40
CA ALA A 239 37.77 18.94 4.43
C ALA A 239 37.69 19.51 5.86
N VAL A 240 37.98 20.80 5.98
CA VAL A 240 37.86 21.53 7.25
C VAL A 240 36.41 21.91 7.48
N GLY A 241 35.79 21.38 8.52
CA GLY A 241 34.40 21.76 8.89
C GLY A 241 33.78 20.84 9.95
N SER A 242 32.60 21.23 10.46
CA SER A 242 31.80 20.40 11.37
C SER A 242 30.64 19.78 10.62
N TYR A 243 30.51 18.45 10.69
CA TYR A 243 29.47 17.67 10.04
C TYR A 243 28.44 17.10 11.04
N GLY A 244 28.38 17.67 12.22
CA GLY A 244 27.60 17.12 13.35
C GLY A 244 28.30 15.91 13.99
N SER A 245 27.74 15.39 15.07
CA SER A 245 28.40 14.34 15.87
C SER A 245 28.74 13.07 15.06
N TYR A 246 27.84 12.65 14.17
CA TYR A 246 28.05 11.48 13.31
C TYR A 246 29.10 11.74 12.23
N GLY A 247 28.98 12.85 11.51
CA GLY A 247 29.95 13.23 10.47
C GLY A 247 31.34 13.43 11.04
N ASN A 248 31.48 14.04 12.21
CA ASN A 248 32.75 14.21 12.89
C ASN A 248 33.37 12.86 13.31
N LYS A 249 32.53 11.90 13.74
CA LYS A 249 32.98 10.55 14.05
C LYS A 249 33.53 9.81 12.82
N LEU A 250 32.85 9.92 11.69
CA LEU A 250 33.34 9.35 10.43
C LEU A 250 34.63 10.02 9.97
N GLN A 251 34.71 11.34 10.05
CA GLN A 251 35.87 12.12 9.68
C GLN A 251 37.12 11.73 10.51
N ALA A 252 36.91 11.38 11.79
CA ALA A 252 37.97 10.92 12.67
C ALA A 252 38.58 9.58 12.27
N LEU A 253 37.93 8.81 11.36
CA LEU A 253 38.52 7.55 10.83
C LEU A 253 39.66 7.80 9.86
N GLY A 254 39.80 9.02 9.33
CA GLY A 254 40.88 9.43 8.46
C GLY A 254 40.73 8.96 7.01
N GLU A 255 41.78 9.20 6.22
CA GLU A 255 41.85 8.78 4.83
C GLU A 255 42.02 7.26 4.71
N VAL A 256 41.52 6.70 3.60
CA VAL A 256 41.64 5.28 3.26
C VAL A 256 42.55 5.10 2.05
N ASN A 257 43.24 3.94 2.00
CA ASN A 257 44.21 3.67 0.93
C ASN A 257 43.56 3.02 -0.30
N ASP A 258 42.49 2.29 -0.11
CA ASP A 258 41.82 1.54 -1.16
C ASP A 258 40.33 1.34 -0.89
N GLN A 259 39.61 0.77 -1.85
CA GLN A 259 38.18 0.54 -1.78
C GLN A 259 37.79 -0.55 -0.77
N GLU A 260 38.68 -1.49 -0.47
CA GLU A 260 38.43 -2.57 0.51
C GLU A 260 38.32 -1.99 1.92
N GLN A 261 39.30 -1.14 2.29
CA GLN A 261 39.28 -0.40 3.56
C GLN A 261 38.02 0.51 3.69
N LEU A 262 37.62 1.20 2.60
CA LEU A 262 36.41 1.99 2.59
C LEU A 262 35.15 1.12 2.78
N ASN A 263 35.09 -0.04 2.12
CA ASN A 263 33.98 -0.98 2.27
C ASN A 263 33.87 -1.52 3.71
N GLU A 264 34.97 -1.72 4.39
CA GLU A 264 34.98 -2.10 5.80
C GLU A 264 34.36 -1.00 6.67
N ILE A 265 34.72 0.26 6.46
CA ILE A 265 34.13 1.43 7.12
C ILE A 265 32.62 1.50 6.85
N ILE A 266 32.21 1.34 5.60
CA ILE A 266 30.78 1.33 5.22
C ILE A 266 30.06 0.22 5.98
N SER A 267 30.64 -0.96 6.07
CA SER A 267 30.03 -2.09 6.76
C SER A 267 29.86 -1.88 8.28
N GLN A 268 30.78 -1.13 8.89
CA GLN A 268 30.75 -0.87 10.34
C GLN A 268 29.93 0.35 10.73
N TYR A 269 30.01 1.43 9.95
CA TYR A 269 29.54 2.75 10.34
C TYR A 269 28.35 3.27 9.52
N ALA A 270 27.97 2.61 8.43
CA ALA A 270 26.76 3.03 7.70
C ALA A 270 25.53 3.02 8.62
N TYR A 271 24.68 4.00 8.46
CA TYR A 271 23.34 4.05 9.09
C TYR A 271 22.29 3.85 8.02
N GLY A 272 21.14 3.36 8.46
CA GLY A 272 19.95 3.41 7.63
C GLY A 272 19.38 4.85 7.58
N TYR A 273 18.51 5.10 6.63
CA TYR A 273 17.78 6.37 6.56
C TYR A 273 16.42 6.31 7.24
N ALA A 274 15.96 7.45 7.71
CA ALA A 274 14.67 7.61 8.39
C ALA A 274 13.72 8.49 7.57
N VAL A 275 12.45 8.10 7.48
CA VAL A 275 11.38 8.87 6.87
C VAL A 275 10.32 9.19 7.90
N THR A 276 9.98 10.47 8.04
CA THR A 276 8.99 10.89 9.03
C THR A 276 7.99 11.87 8.40
N ALA A 277 6.70 11.59 8.56
CA ALA A 277 5.65 12.55 8.29
C ALA A 277 5.11 13.10 9.61
N GLY A 278 5.14 14.42 9.75
CA GLY A 278 4.72 15.10 10.96
C GLY A 278 3.23 14.99 11.21
N ARG A 279 2.86 15.35 12.44
CA ARG A 279 1.48 15.60 12.83
C ARG A 279 1.14 17.03 12.41
N SER A 280 0.00 17.27 11.75
CA SER A 280 -0.53 18.62 11.64
C SER A 280 -0.71 19.19 13.05
N ILE A 281 -0.04 20.33 13.32
CA ILE A 281 -0.01 20.95 14.66
C ILE A 281 -1.37 21.55 15.02
N LEU A 282 -2.21 21.82 14.03
CA LEU A 282 -3.55 22.39 14.20
C LEU A 282 -4.60 21.28 14.32
N ALA A 283 -4.79 20.81 15.52
CA ALA A 283 -5.58 19.66 15.94
C ALA A 283 -7.10 19.71 15.63
N SER A 284 -7.60 20.69 14.88
CA SER A 284 -9.03 20.78 14.55
C SER A 284 -9.48 19.82 13.45
N LYS A 285 -8.55 19.25 12.68
CA LYS A 285 -8.82 18.25 11.62
C LYS A 285 -7.94 17.01 11.80
N ALA A 286 -8.22 16.22 12.82
CA ALA A 286 -7.53 14.95 13.10
C ALA A 286 -7.56 13.92 11.93
N THR A 287 -8.28 14.23 10.85
CA THR A 287 -8.43 13.41 9.64
C THR A 287 -7.32 13.59 8.60
N GLN A 288 -6.42 14.55 8.78
CA GLN A 288 -5.42 14.97 7.78
C GLN A 288 -3.97 14.81 8.27
N GLY A 289 -3.70 13.90 9.18
CA GLY A 289 -2.34 13.63 9.66
C GLY A 289 -1.43 12.99 8.61
N GLY A 290 -0.12 13.19 8.74
CA GLY A 290 0.89 12.81 7.76
C GLY A 290 0.99 11.33 7.47
N SER A 291 1.34 10.99 6.21
CA SER A 291 1.64 9.62 5.76
C SER A 291 3.09 9.52 5.27
N ALA A 292 3.78 8.44 5.64
CA ALA A 292 5.19 8.23 5.29
C ALA A 292 5.44 6.85 4.66
N GLY A 293 6.31 6.82 3.67
CA GLY A 293 6.80 5.60 3.04
C GLY A 293 8.31 5.59 2.85
N GLY A 294 8.94 4.44 2.98
CA GLY A 294 10.37 4.32 2.72
C GLY A 294 10.73 4.69 1.27
N TYR A 295 9.80 4.52 0.34
CA TYR A 295 9.94 4.97 -1.05
C TYR A 295 8.97 6.13 -1.36
N VAL A 296 7.67 5.96 -1.27
CA VAL A 296 6.67 7.00 -1.56
C VAL A 296 5.78 7.30 -0.35
N GLY A 297 5.62 8.58 0.00
CA GLY A 297 4.76 8.99 1.10
C GLY A 297 3.29 8.69 0.82
N ARG A 298 2.79 9.17 -0.34
CA ARG A 298 1.45 8.89 -0.84
C ARG A 298 1.43 8.80 -2.35
N MET A 299 0.68 7.85 -2.87
CA MET A 299 0.50 7.58 -4.29
C MET A 299 -1.00 7.68 -4.64
N GLU A 300 -1.38 8.65 -5.44
CA GLU A 300 -2.74 8.86 -5.96
C GLU A 300 -2.78 8.55 -7.47
N GLY A 301 -2.93 7.28 -7.80
CA GLY A 301 -2.69 6.77 -9.16
C GLY A 301 -1.20 6.68 -9.48
N GLY A 302 -0.86 6.41 -10.74
CA GLY A 302 0.52 6.32 -11.18
C GLY A 302 1.12 4.91 -11.12
N THR A 303 2.29 4.74 -11.72
CA THR A 303 3.00 3.45 -11.75
C THR A 303 4.44 3.60 -11.29
N VAL A 304 4.85 2.73 -10.35
CA VAL A 304 6.25 2.49 -10.01
C VAL A 304 6.66 1.11 -10.50
N THR A 305 7.74 1.02 -11.25
CA THR A 305 8.30 -0.25 -11.72
C THR A 305 9.79 -0.31 -11.39
N ASN A 306 10.23 -1.38 -10.75
CA ASN A 306 11.59 -1.56 -10.26
C ASN A 306 12.03 -0.39 -9.36
N GLY A 307 11.14 0.03 -8.45
CA GLY A 307 11.44 1.01 -7.40
C GLY A 307 12.11 0.34 -6.21
N THR A 308 13.20 0.93 -5.70
CA THR A 308 13.96 0.33 -4.60
C THR A 308 14.19 1.32 -3.47
N ALA A 309 14.06 0.82 -2.24
CA ALA A 309 14.40 1.53 -1.02
C ALA A 309 15.41 0.69 -0.22
N THR A 310 16.68 1.09 -0.18
CA THR A 310 17.75 0.30 0.44
C THR A 310 18.33 1.01 1.67
N ASP A 311 18.65 0.25 2.71
CA ASP A 311 19.10 0.72 4.02
C ASP A 311 18.00 1.50 4.78
N LEU A 312 16.75 1.09 4.65
CA LEU A 312 15.66 1.70 5.42
C LEU A 312 15.80 1.37 6.91
N GLN A 313 15.95 2.37 7.76
CA GLN A 313 16.03 2.20 9.20
C GLN A 313 14.67 2.33 9.88
N SER A 314 13.93 3.38 9.52
CA SER A 314 12.61 3.61 10.13
C SER A 314 11.70 4.46 9.25
N VAL A 315 10.39 4.18 9.38
CA VAL A 315 9.31 5.03 8.87
C VAL A 315 8.37 5.33 10.01
N GLU A 316 8.10 6.60 10.26
CA GLU A 316 7.14 7.00 11.28
C GLU A 316 6.18 8.06 10.73
N ALA A 317 4.87 7.85 10.92
CA ALA A 317 3.85 8.83 10.57
C ALA A 317 2.68 8.80 11.55
N PHE A 318 1.90 9.86 11.52
CA PHE A 318 0.67 9.90 12.32
C PHE A 318 -0.41 9.02 11.71
N ARG A 319 -0.72 9.22 10.43
CA ARG A 319 -1.85 8.57 9.77
C ARG A 319 -1.52 7.18 9.24
N SER A 320 -0.51 7.09 8.38
CA SER A 320 -0.20 5.84 7.71
C SER A 320 1.29 5.69 7.42
N SER A 321 1.86 4.55 7.75
CA SER A 321 3.27 4.24 7.57
C SER A 321 3.48 2.93 6.82
N GLY A 322 4.33 2.95 5.80
CA GLY A 322 4.72 1.76 5.04
C GLY A 322 6.19 1.75 4.67
N GLY A 323 6.80 0.58 4.62
CA GLY A 323 8.20 0.46 4.21
C GLY A 323 8.44 0.91 2.76
N PHE A 324 7.49 0.69 1.86
CA PHE A 324 7.50 1.21 0.49
C PHE A 324 6.58 2.43 0.37
N ALA A 325 5.29 2.27 0.61
CA ALA A 325 4.30 3.33 0.47
C ALA A 325 3.55 3.58 1.77
N GLY A 326 3.43 4.85 2.20
CA GLY A 326 2.55 5.21 3.29
C GLY A 326 1.10 4.96 2.92
N GLU A 327 0.64 5.52 1.80
CA GLU A 327 -0.69 5.29 1.24
C GLU A 327 -0.65 5.06 -0.27
N MET A 328 -1.48 4.16 -0.76
CA MET A 328 -1.79 3.95 -2.17
C MET A 328 -3.30 4.11 -2.37
N LEU A 329 -3.72 5.11 -3.11
CA LEU A 329 -5.12 5.44 -3.32
C LEU A 329 -5.43 5.55 -4.81
N THR A 330 -6.62 5.16 -5.23
CA THR A 330 -7.09 5.48 -6.58
C THR A 330 -7.10 6.98 -6.79
N GLY A 331 -6.54 7.44 -7.90
CA GLY A 331 -6.53 8.84 -8.28
C GLY A 331 -7.96 9.36 -8.48
N SER A 332 -8.24 10.61 -8.11
CA SER A 332 -9.56 11.18 -8.31
C SER A 332 -9.72 11.71 -9.74
N VAL A 333 -10.76 11.23 -10.43
CA VAL A 333 -11.19 11.78 -11.73
C VAL A 333 -11.98 13.08 -11.53
N ALA A 334 -12.43 13.37 -10.30
CA ALA A 334 -13.33 14.47 -9.97
C ALA A 334 -12.75 15.87 -10.25
N ASN A 335 -11.44 16.01 -10.29
CA ASN A 335 -10.78 17.26 -10.58
C ASN A 335 -10.59 17.52 -12.10
N THR A 336 -11.13 16.68 -12.97
CA THR A 336 -11.02 16.91 -14.43
C THR A 336 -11.91 18.05 -14.93
N GLY A 337 -12.49 18.88 -14.05
CA GLY A 337 -13.43 19.95 -14.43
C GLY A 337 -14.56 19.40 -15.30
N ASP A 338 -15.37 20.23 -15.96
CA ASP A 338 -16.47 19.82 -16.85
C ASP A 338 -16.06 19.03 -18.12
N VAL A 339 -14.97 18.29 -18.14
CA VAL A 339 -14.74 17.26 -19.14
C VAL A 339 -15.77 16.17 -18.85
N SER A 340 -16.93 16.28 -19.48
CA SER A 340 -17.93 15.23 -19.40
C SER A 340 -17.27 14.00 -19.98
N LEU A 341 -16.96 13.01 -19.16
CA LEU A 341 -16.66 11.64 -19.60
C LEU A 341 -17.80 11.08 -20.50
N ALA A 342 -18.91 11.82 -20.62
CA ALA A 342 -19.99 11.57 -21.58
C ALA A 342 -19.52 11.63 -23.05
N GLY A 343 -18.40 12.28 -23.36
CA GLY A 343 -17.75 12.21 -24.68
C GLY A 343 -16.81 11.01 -24.84
N LEU A 344 -16.30 10.45 -23.75
CA LEU A 344 -15.63 9.17 -23.73
C LEU A 344 -16.73 8.09 -23.84
N LYS A 345 -16.70 7.27 -24.86
CA LYS A 345 -17.46 6.02 -24.90
C LYS A 345 -16.88 5.10 -23.81
N ILE A 346 -17.31 5.31 -22.54
CA ILE A 346 -16.84 4.52 -21.39
C ILE A 346 -17.32 3.06 -21.50
N ILE A 347 -18.25 2.79 -22.41
CA ILE A 347 -18.75 1.44 -22.71
C ILE A 347 -17.76 0.78 -23.68
N GLY A 348 -17.03 -0.23 -23.18
CA GLY A 348 -16.07 -1.03 -23.96
C GLY A 348 -14.65 -1.04 -23.38
N ALA A 349 -13.72 -1.61 -24.13
CA ALA A 349 -12.33 -1.81 -23.72
C ALA A 349 -11.61 -0.49 -23.36
N ASP A 350 -11.95 0.60 -24.03
CA ASP A 350 -11.30 1.91 -23.83
C ASP A 350 -11.69 2.58 -22.51
N GLY A 351 -12.96 2.44 -22.09
CA GLY A 351 -13.42 2.96 -20.80
C GLY A 351 -12.79 2.23 -19.61
N LEU A 352 -12.64 0.92 -19.70
CA LEU A 352 -11.96 0.11 -18.69
C LEU A 352 -10.47 0.46 -18.60
N ALA A 353 -9.81 0.68 -19.72
CA ALA A 353 -8.41 1.09 -19.76
C ALA A 353 -8.22 2.51 -19.17
N ALA A 354 -9.15 3.44 -19.41
CA ALA A 354 -9.15 4.76 -18.80
C ALA A 354 -9.26 4.68 -17.25
N LEU A 355 -10.17 3.85 -16.72
CA LEU A 355 -10.29 3.64 -15.28
C LEU A 355 -9.01 3.05 -14.67
N LYS A 356 -8.37 2.09 -15.35
CA LYS A 356 -7.11 1.51 -14.90
C LYS A 356 -5.97 2.53 -14.80
N THR A 357 -6.04 3.61 -15.56
CA THR A 357 -5.04 4.69 -15.48
C THR A 357 -5.03 5.39 -14.12
N PHE A 358 -6.14 5.40 -13.39
CA PHE A 358 -6.22 6.03 -12.05
C PHE A 358 -5.89 5.07 -10.90
N VAL A 359 -5.66 3.80 -11.18
CA VAL A 359 -5.27 2.80 -10.19
C VAL A 359 -3.78 2.91 -9.91
N PRO A 360 -3.34 3.07 -8.64
CA PRO A 360 -1.91 3.06 -8.33
C PRO A 360 -1.36 1.64 -8.51
N VAL A 361 -0.25 1.52 -9.23
CA VAL A 361 0.38 0.24 -9.55
C VAL A 361 1.84 0.23 -9.15
N VAL A 362 2.23 -0.75 -8.35
CA VAL A 362 3.62 -1.02 -7.99
C VAL A 362 4.03 -2.39 -8.54
N LYS A 363 5.11 -2.41 -9.33
CA LYS A 363 5.61 -3.63 -9.97
C LYS A 363 7.06 -3.88 -9.58
N GLN A 364 7.39 -5.17 -9.26
CA GLN A 364 8.76 -5.64 -9.11
C GLN A 364 9.63 -4.71 -8.23
N SER A 365 9.03 -4.15 -7.18
CA SER A 365 9.65 -3.13 -6.34
C SER A 365 9.87 -3.65 -4.93
N HIS A 366 10.98 -3.27 -4.31
CA HIS A 366 11.33 -3.84 -3.03
C HIS A 366 11.93 -2.83 -2.05
N VAL A 367 11.86 -3.22 -0.80
CA VAL A 367 12.45 -2.52 0.33
C VAL A 367 13.44 -3.44 0.99
N ASP A 368 14.63 -2.94 1.22
CA ASP A 368 15.63 -3.61 2.04
C ASP A 368 15.89 -2.79 3.31
N GLY A 369 15.55 -3.36 4.44
CA GLY A 369 15.80 -2.74 5.73
C GLY A 369 17.29 -2.68 6.05
N TYR A 370 17.66 -1.68 6.84
CA TYR A 370 19.02 -1.60 7.36
C TYR A 370 19.37 -2.86 8.19
N ARG A 371 20.64 -3.20 8.28
CA ARG A 371 21.15 -4.42 8.93
C ARG A 371 20.67 -4.69 10.37
N SER A 372 20.13 -3.68 11.08
CA SER A 372 19.50 -3.87 12.41
C SER A 372 18.00 -4.11 12.34
N GLY A 373 17.46 -4.24 11.15
CA GLY A 373 16.07 -4.42 10.84
C GLY A 373 15.27 -3.11 10.81
N ALA A 374 14.47 -2.95 9.75
CA ALA A 374 13.58 -1.79 9.58
C ALA A 374 12.47 -1.77 10.64
N ARG A 375 12.08 -0.56 11.04
CA ARG A 375 10.96 -0.32 11.97
C ARG A 375 9.93 0.59 11.32
N ILE A 376 8.70 0.14 11.25
CA ILE A 376 7.58 0.90 10.68
C ILE A 376 6.60 1.22 11.78
N LYS A 377 6.21 2.50 11.93
CA LYS A 377 5.36 2.92 13.04
C LYS A 377 4.33 3.96 12.61
N ALA A 378 3.04 3.69 12.91
CA ALA A 378 1.96 4.66 12.79
C ALA A 378 1.45 5.02 14.19
N THR A 379 1.41 6.33 14.50
CA THR A 379 1.16 6.84 15.88
C THR A 379 -0.22 7.46 16.06
N GLY A 380 -1.02 7.59 14.98
CA GLY A 380 -2.37 8.15 15.05
C GLY A 380 -3.27 7.34 15.95
N ILE A 381 -4.08 8.01 16.78
CA ILE A 381 -5.09 7.34 17.59
C ILE A 381 -6.33 7.14 16.71
N ALA A 382 -6.83 5.91 16.68
CA ALA A 382 -8.00 5.54 15.91
C ALA A 382 -9.27 6.21 16.48
N ASP A 383 -9.56 7.44 16.09
CA ASP A 383 -10.92 7.94 16.12
C ASP A 383 -11.52 7.73 14.73
N LYS A 384 -12.51 6.85 14.62
CA LYS A 384 -13.25 6.55 13.38
C LYS A 384 -12.46 5.88 12.24
N ASP A 385 -11.50 5.01 12.52
CA ASP A 385 -10.75 4.23 11.52
C ASP A 385 -10.01 5.08 10.45
N LEU A 386 -9.55 6.28 10.80
CA LEU A 386 -8.95 7.22 9.85
C LEU A 386 -7.43 7.36 9.97
N ALA A 387 -6.82 6.82 11.01
CA ALA A 387 -5.39 6.95 11.28
C ALA A 387 -4.81 5.71 11.97
N GLY A 388 -3.48 5.60 12.03
CA GLY A 388 -2.80 4.53 12.73
C GLY A 388 -2.62 3.25 11.92
N PHE A 389 -2.56 3.36 10.58
CA PHE A 389 -2.32 2.25 9.68
C PHE A 389 -0.83 1.98 9.53
N ALA A 390 -0.38 0.78 9.85
CA ALA A 390 1.02 0.41 9.69
C ALA A 390 1.17 -0.89 8.90
N GLY A 391 2.00 -0.87 7.87
CA GLY A 391 2.35 -2.04 7.08
C GLY A 391 3.84 -2.09 6.79
N GLY A 392 4.42 -3.27 6.83
CA GLY A 392 5.84 -3.42 6.50
C GLY A 392 6.16 -2.88 5.10
N TYR A 393 5.26 -3.06 4.14
CA TYR A 393 5.41 -2.55 2.77
C TYR A 393 4.46 -1.38 2.49
N VAL A 394 3.16 -1.51 2.73
CA VAL A 394 2.17 -0.45 2.53
C VAL A 394 1.31 -0.24 3.77
N GLY A 395 1.21 1.00 4.24
CA GLY A 395 0.39 1.32 5.41
C GLY A 395 -1.11 1.18 5.11
N ARG A 396 -1.59 1.83 4.04
CA ARG A 396 -2.97 1.73 3.57
C ARG A 396 -3.03 1.65 2.05
N MET A 397 -3.87 0.75 1.53
CA MET A 397 -4.11 0.59 0.10
C MET A 397 -5.60 0.62 -0.21
N ILE A 398 -6.01 1.46 -1.15
CA ILE A 398 -7.39 1.58 -1.62
C ILE A 398 -7.41 1.48 -3.14
N GLY A 399 -7.87 0.36 -3.68
CA GLY A 399 -7.93 0.09 -5.12
C GLY A 399 -6.56 -0.03 -5.78
N GLY A 400 -5.50 -0.26 -5.01
CA GLY A 400 -4.14 -0.37 -5.53
C GLY A 400 -3.79 -1.77 -6.03
N GLN A 401 -2.72 -1.85 -6.79
CA GLN A 401 -2.19 -3.10 -7.33
C GLN A 401 -0.70 -3.21 -7.03
N ILE A 402 -0.31 -4.30 -6.38
CA ILE A 402 1.10 -4.62 -6.07
C ILE A 402 1.42 -5.96 -6.71
N TRP A 403 2.25 -5.95 -7.75
CA TRP A 403 2.53 -7.10 -8.61
C TRP A 403 4.02 -7.40 -8.71
N GLY A 404 4.47 -8.44 -8.03
CA GLY A 404 5.69 -9.13 -8.39
C GLY A 404 5.46 -10.12 -9.55
N ASP A 405 6.50 -10.81 -9.93
CA ASP A 405 6.46 -11.99 -10.80
C ASP A 405 7.23 -13.15 -10.16
N GLU A 406 7.33 -14.28 -10.85
CA GLU A 406 8.00 -15.48 -10.35
C GLU A 406 9.50 -15.26 -10.05
N ASN A 407 10.13 -14.29 -10.70
CA ASN A 407 11.55 -13.99 -10.56
C ASN A 407 11.82 -12.81 -9.60
N THR A 408 10.90 -11.85 -9.54
CA THR A 408 11.06 -10.61 -8.77
C THR A 408 9.77 -10.31 -8.00
N SER A 409 9.78 -10.63 -6.72
CA SER A 409 8.65 -10.34 -5.83
C SER A 409 8.64 -8.87 -5.42
N CYS A 410 7.45 -8.33 -5.16
CA CYS A 410 7.31 -7.10 -4.36
C CYS A 410 7.55 -7.45 -2.89
N SER A 411 8.63 -6.98 -2.28
CA SER A 411 9.06 -7.46 -0.97
C SER A 411 9.55 -6.38 -0.03
N ILE A 412 9.41 -6.67 1.25
CA ILE A 412 10.23 -6.05 2.28
C ILE A 412 11.07 -7.12 2.96
N THR A 413 12.38 -6.93 2.94
CA THR A 413 13.38 -7.77 3.61
C THR A 413 13.98 -7.01 4.79
N ASN A 414 14.62 -7.73 5.70
CA ASN A 414 15.24 -7.14 6.88
C ASN A 414 14.24 -6.30 7.73
N LEU A 415 12.99 -6.76 7.82
CA LEU A 415 11.99 -6.13 8.68
C LEU A 415 12.15 -6.64 10.12
N ARG A 416 12.11 -5.74 11.08
CA ARG A 416 12.16 -6.08 12.51
C ARG A 416 10.81 -5.94 13.19
N ARG A 417 10.11 -4.82 12.92
CA ARG A 417 8.91 -4.50 13.69
C ARG A 417 7.97 -3.57 12.94
N VAL A 418 6.68 -3.85 13.08
CA VAL A 418 5.60 -2.97 12.62
C VAL A 418 4.70 -2.65 13.81
N ASP A 419 4.55 -1.36 14.14
CA ASP A 419 3.70 -0.85 15.22
C ASP A 419 2.59 0.04 14.64
N GLY A 420 1.35 -0.18 15.05
CA GLY A 420 0.22 0.64 14.62
C GLY A 420 -0.88 0.69 15.66
N THR A 421 -1.81 1.63 15.51
CA THR A 421 -2.87 1.87 16.48
C THR A 421 -4.25 1.48 16.00
N SER A 422 -4.41 1.21 14.69
CA SER A 422 -5.70 0.85 14.08
C SER A 422 -5.65 -0.49 13.35
N TYR A 423 -4.91 -0.59 12.25
CA TYR A 423 -4.72 -1.81 11.48
C TYR A 423 -3.22 -2.02 11.20
N VAL A 424 -2.71 -3.20 11.52
CA VAL A 424 -1.28 -3.49 11.48
C VAL A 424 -1.00 -4.75 10.68
N GLY A 425 -0.10 -4.68 9.70
CA GLY A 425 0.27 -5.83 8.89
C GLY A 425 1.77 -5.93 8.67
N GLY A 426 2.30 -7.14 8.63
CA GLY A 426 3.70 -7.34 8.27
C GLY A 426 4.02 -6.82 6.87
N PHE A 427 3.07 -6.90 5.92
CA PHE A 427 3.17 -6.33 4.59
C PHE A 427 2.22 -5.13 4.41
N ALA A 428 0.92 -5.28 4.66
CA ALA A 428 -0.09 -4.25 4.45
C ALA A 428 -0.90 -3.98 5.73
N GLY A 429 -1.04 -2.73 6.15
CA GLY A 429 -1.86 -2.38 7.30
C GLY A 429 -3.34 -2.59 7.01
N LYS A 430 -3.89 -1.88 6.03
CA LYS A 430 -5.28 -2.02 5.59
C LYS A 430 -5.38 -2.05 4.08
N VAL A 431 -6.14 -2.99 3.55
CA VAL A 431 -6.40 -3.15 2.12
C VAL A 431 -7.90 -3.07 1.87
N ASP A 432 -8.32 -2.00 1.21
CA ASP A 432 -9.70 -1.75 0.83
C ASP A 432 -9.84 -1.76 -0.71
N PRO A 433 -10.99 -2.06 -1.27
CA PRO A 433 -11.24 -1.86 -2.70
C PRO A 433 -11.25 -0.37 -3.00
N GLY A 434 -10.90 -0.01 -4.21
CA GLY A 434 -11.07 1.33 -4.70
C GLY A 434 -12.55 1.69 -4.65
N SER A 435 -12.91 2.70 -3.86
CA SER A 435 -14.26 3.20 -3.95
C SER A 435 -14.30 4.11 -5.17
N VAL A 436 -14.97 3.66 -6.21
CA VAL A 436 -15.40 4.51 -7.31
C VAL A 436 -16.29 5.64 -6.75
N ALA A 437 -16.83 5.49 -5.53
CA ALA A 437 -17.57 6.51 -4.79
C ALA A 437 -16.70 7.55 -4.06
N ALA A 438 -15.43 7.27 -3.77
CA ALA A 438 -14.51 8.28 -3.21
C ALA A 438 -14.09 9.34 -4.23
N ILE A 439 -14.51 9.20 -5.47
CA ILE A 439 -14.27 10.15 -6.55
C ILE A 439 -15.09 11.44 -6.36
N ASP A 440 -16.09 11.49 -5.48
CA ASP A 440 -16.86 12.70 -5.30
C ASP A 440 -17.39 12.92 -3.87
N THR A 441 -16.74 13.81 -3.13
CA THR A 441 -17.29 14.40 -1.91
C THR A 441 -17.97 15.76 -2.17
N ALA A 442 -17.84 16.34 -3.36
CA ALA A 442 -18.30 17.70 -3.64
C ALA A 442 -19.65 17.75 -4.42
N THR A 443 -19.97 16.74 -5.22
CA THR A 443 -21.23 16.72 -5.97
C THR A 443 -21.99 15.42 -5.70
N LYS A 444 -23.12 15.51 -5.02
CA LYS A 444 -23.96 14.39 -4.53
C LYS A 444 -24.51 13.45 -5.62
N GLN A 445 -24.10 13.56 -6.86
CA GLN A 445 -24.44 12.66 -7.98
C GLN A 445 -23.24 12.47 -8.86
N GLY A 446 -22.23 11.78 -8.33
CA GLY A 446 -20.97 11.56 -9.01
C GLY A 446 -21.13 10.89 -10.38
N LEU A 447 -20.16 11.13 -11.23
CA LEU A 447 -20.00 10.51 -12.54
C LEU A 447 -20.13 8.99 -12.49
N LEU A 448 -19.73 8.38 -11.38
CA LEU A 448 -19.87 6.95 -11.18
C LEU A 448 -21.31 6.49 -11.06
N ASN A 449 -22.16 7.18 -10.28
CA ASN A 449 -23.55 6.77 -10.18
C ASN A 449 -24.18 6.81 -11.57
N LYS A 450 -23.85 7.81 -12.40
CA LYS A 450 -24.28 7.86 -13.79
C LYS A 450 -23.68 6.73 -14.64
N LEU A 451 -22.40 6.40 -14.43
CA LEU A 451 -21.75 5.28 -15.10
C LEU A 451 -22.34 3.94 -14.66
N LEU A 452 -22.56 3.76 -13.37
CA LEU A 452 -23.21 2.57 -12.83
C LEU A 452 -24.63 2.45 -13.35
N ASP A 453 -25.43 3.52 -13.37
CA ASP A 453 -26.78 3.52 -13.92
C ASP A 453 -26.80 3.11 -15.41
N VAL A 454 -25.87 3.65 -16.22
CA VAL A 454 -25.75 3.31 -17.63
C VAL A 454 -25.27 1.87 -17.84
N LEU A 455 -24.28 1.41 -17.07
CA LEU A 455 -23.74 0.05 -17.18
C LEU A 455 -24.71 -1.00 -16.64
N MET A 456 -25.45 -0.69 -15.56
CA MET A 456 -26.47 -1.59 -15.01
C MET A 456 -27.56 -1.87 -16.04
N VAL A 457 -28.02 -0.86 -16.76
CA VAL A 457 -29.11 -1.02 -17.76
C VAL A 457 -28.63 -1.63 -19.06
N ASN A 458 -27.47 -1.19 -19.56
CA ASN A 458 -27.05 -1.49 -20.95
C ASN A 458 -25.94 -2.52 -21.08
N ALA A 459 -25.10 -2.73 -20.05
CA ALA A 459 -23.92 -3.58 -20.15
C ALA A 459 -23.48 -4.19 -18.79
N PRO A 460 -24.26 -5.09 -18.18
CA PRO A 460 -23.94 -5.65 -16.86
C PRO A 460 -22.62 -6.44 -16.82
N ALA A 461 -22.19 -7.04 -17.92
CA ALA A 461 -20.88 -7.70 -17.99
C ALA A 461 -19.71 -6.71 -17.92
N GLU A 462 -19.86 -5.50 -18.43
CA GLU A 462 -18.86 -4.44 -18.32
C GLU A 462 -18.83 -3.86 -16.89
N LEU A 463 -19.95 -3.83 -16.19
CA LEU A 463 -20.01 -3.44 -14.78
C LEU A 463 -19.10 -4.32 -13.91
N ILE A 464 -19.14 -5.63 -14.08
CA ILE A 464 -18.26 -6.56 -13.35
C ILE A 464 -16.79 -6.27 -13.66
N LYS A 465 -16.43 -5.98 -14.91
CA LYS A 465 -15.06 -5.62 -15.29
C LYS A 465 -14.61 -4.30 -14.64
N VAL A 466 -15.49 -3.31 -14.54
CA VAL A 466 -15.22 -2.03 -13.86
C VAL A 466 -15.00 -2.24 -12.37
N LEU A 467 -15.86 -3.02 -11.71
CA LEU A 467 -15.71 -3.35 -10.30
C LEU A 467 -14.38 -4.09 -10.06
N ASN A 468 -14.05 -5.09 -10.90
CA ASN A 468 -12.79 -5.83 -10.80
C ASN A 468 -11.55 -4.95 -11.04
N ALA A 469 -11.66 -3.89 -11.85
CA ALA A 469 -10.54 -2.98 -12.08
C ALA A 469 -10.16 -2.16 -10.84
N THR A 470 -11.09 -1.98 -9.91
CA THR A 470 -10.89 -1.23 -8.65
C THR A 470 -10.61 -2.15 -7.45
N VAL A 471 -10.61 -3.46 -7.63
CA VAL A 471 -10.24 -4.42 -6.59
C VAL A 471 -8.75 -4.30 -6.26
N SER A 472 -8.44 -4.16 -4.98
CA SER A 472 -7.06 -4.21 -4.52
C SER A 472 -6.47 -5.59 -4.72
N THR A 473 -5.33 -5.68 -5.41
CA THR A 473 -4.66 -6.95 -5.69
C THR A 473 -3.20 -6.94 -5.26
N ILE A 474 -2.76 -8.00 -4.58
CA ILE A 474 -1.37 -8.20 -4.19
C ILE A 474 -0.95 -9.60 -4.62
N ARG A 475 0.06 -9.72 -5.47
CA ARG A 475 0.57 -11.02 -5.94
C ARG A 475 2.09 -11.06 -6.00
N CYS A 476 2.67 -12.25 -5.83
CA CYS A 476 4.10 -12.47 -5.73
C CYS A 476 4.72 -11.46 -4.76
N ALA A 477 4.22 -11.47 -3.51
CA ALA A 477 4.64 -10.50 -2.51
C ALA A 477 5.12 -11.18 -1.23
N SER A 478 6.12 -10.60 -0.58
CA SER A 478 6.69 -11.20 0.62
C SER A 478 7.15 -10.20 1.66
N VAL A 479 7.09 -10.62 2.91
CA VAL A 479 7.74 -9.99 4.05
C VAL A 479 8.67 -10.99 4.72
N SER A 480 9.88 -10.56 5.09
CA SER A 480 10.82 -11.38 5.82
C SER A 480 11.59 -10.61 6.87
N ALA A 481 11.95 -11.32 7.93
CA ALA A 481 12.70 -10.76 9.05
C ALA A 481 14.16 -10.51 8.71
N TRP A 482 14.79 -9.64 9.50
CA TRP A 482 16.22 -9.33 9.45
C TRP A 482 17.09 -10.46 10.03
N ASP A 483 16.53 -11.29 10.93
CA ASP A 483 17.23 -12.43 11.58
C ASP A 483 16.24 -13.56 11.94
N ASP A 484 16.71 -14.57 12.64
CA ASP A 484 15.91 -15.71 13.08
C ASP A 484 15.01 -15.39 14.28
N TRP A 485 15.23 -14.25 14.95
CA TRP A 485 14.32 -13.76 16.00
C TRP A 485 12.92 -13.48 15.45
N GLY A 486 12.82 -12.98 14.23
CA GLY A 486 11.56 -12.84 13.51
C GLY A 486 10.92 -11.45 13.62
N VAL A 487 9.90 -11.24 12.76
CA VAL A 487 9.11 -10.01 12.69
C VAL A 487 8.11 -9.91 13.83
N ILE A 488 8.01 -8.75 14.44
CA ILE A 488 6.97 -8.42 15.42
C ILE A 488 5.94 -7.50 14.77
N VAL A 489 4.68 -7.94 14.68
CA VAL A 489 3.53 -7.15 14.26
C VAL A 489 2.72 -6.79 15.51
N ASN A 490 2.78 -5.52 15.90
CA ASN A 490 2.30 -5.09 17.20
C ASN A 490 1.24 -4.01 17.10
N GLY A 491 0.03 -4.37 17.50
CA GLY A 491 -1.11 -3.46 17.66
C GLY A 491 -1.30 -2.90 19.06
N THR A 492 -0.29 -2.98 19.93
CA THR A 492 -0.39 -2.42 21.30
C THR A 492 0.18 -1.02 21.32
N TYR A 493 -0.55 -0.07 21.92
CA TYR A 493 -0.11 1.32 22.09
C TYR A 493 -0.49 1.88 23.46
N GLN A 494 0.16 2.97 23.86
CA GLN A 494 -0.18 3.68 25.10
C GLN A 494 -1.18 4.81 24.81
N ASN A 495 -2.29 4.83 25.55
CA ASN A 495 -3.28 5.89 25.53
C ASN A 495 -3.42 6.45 26.96
N GLY A 496 -2.62 7.47 27.25
CA GLY A 496 -2.44 7.95 28.63
C GLY A 496 -1.84 6.86 29.52
N SER A 497 -2.50 6.52 30.62
CA SER A 497 -2.12 5.42 31.54
C SER A 497 -2.63 4.05 31.09
N ASN A 498 -3.49 3.98 30.07
CA ASN A 498 -4.13 2.74 29.64
C ASN A 498 -3.40 2.12 28.43
N THR A 499 -3.40 0.80 28.37
CA THR A 499 -2.97 0.07 27.17
C THR A 499 -4.14 0.00 26.19
N GLY A 500 -3.95 0.59 25.01
CA GLY A 500 -4.85 0.46 23.87
C GLY A 500 -4.39 -0.64 22.93
N TYR A 501 -5.30 -1.15 22.11
CA TYR A 501 -5.02 -2.18 21.10
C TYR A 501 -5.58 -1.78 19.76
N ALA A 502 -4.81 -2.02 18.69
CA ALA A 502 -5.28 -1.90 17.33
C ALA A 502 -6.45 -2.87 17.08
N LYS A 503 -7.39 -2.47 16.25
CA LYS A 503 -8.57 -3.30 15.92
C LYS A 503 -8.15 -4.65 15.33
N ALA A 504 -7.27 -4.64 14.34
CA ALA A 504 -6.81 -5.88 13.72
C ALA A 504 -5.31 -5.87 13.42
N ALA A 505 -4.70 -7.06 13.54
CA ALA A 505 -3.32 -7.28 13.12
C ALA A 505 -3.15 -8.61 12.40
N GLY A 506 -2.28 -8.61 11.36
CA GLY A 506 -1.93 -9.81 10.60
C GLY A 506 -0.45 -9.85 10.25
N GLY A 507 0.13 -11.05 10.22
CA GLY A 507 1.54 -11.22 9.83
C GLY A 507 1.82 -10.76 8.39
N PHE A 508 0.80 -10.78 7.53
CA PHE A 508 0.84 -10.16 6.19
C PHE A 508 -0.06 -8.91 6.11
N ALA A 509 -1.35 -9.01 6.42
CA ALA A 509 -2.29 -7.89 6.32
C ALA A 509 -3.11 -7.72 7.60
N GLY A 510 -3.27 -6.49 8.11
CA GLY A 510 -4.15 -6.20 9.24
C GLY A 510 -5.61 -6.41 8.87
N SER A 511 -6.05 -5.86 7.74
CA SER A 511 -7.42 -6.01 7.24
C SER A 511 -7.43 -6.14 5.71
N LEU A 512 -8.32 -7.00 5.23
CA LEU A 512 -8.64 -7.22 3.82
C LEU A 512 -10.13 -6.99 3.62
N CYS A 513 -10.53 -6.05 2.78
CA CYS A 513 -11.91 -5.82 2.41
C CYS A 513 -12.07 -5.93 0.90
N GLY A 514 -12.71 -6.99 0.41
CA GLY A 514 -12.87 -7.21 -1.03
C GLY A 514 -11.53 -7.18 -1.79
N ALA A 515 -10.49 -7.79 -1.24
CA ALA A 515 -9.15 -7.78 -1.77
C ALA A 515 -8.70 -9.17 -2.22
N VAL A 516 -7.81 -9.23 -3.20
CA VAL A 516 -7.28 -10.50 -3.72
C VAL A 516 -5.78 -10.59 -3.45
N LEU A 517 -5.38 -11.60 -2.67
CA LEU A 517 -4.00 -11.98 -2.44
C LEU A 517 -3.65 -13.24 -3.23
N GLY A 518 -2.63 -13.18 -4.08
CA GLY A 518 -2.31 -14.23 -5.04
C GLY A 518 -3.26 -14.24 -6.23
N GLU A 519 -3.19 -15.27 -7.05
CA GLU A 519 -4.02 -15.45 -8.24
C GLU A 519 -4.52 -16.90 -8.30
N LYS A 520 -5.80 -17.06 -8.63
CA LYS A 520 -6.43 -18.38 -8.74
C LYS A 520 -5.67 -19.25 -9.73
N ASP A 521 -5.44 -20.50 -9.36
CA ASP A 521 -4.80 -21.54 -10.18
C ASP A 521 -3.36 -21.20 -10.65
N THR A 522 -2.69 -20.24 -9.98
CA THR A 522 -1.32 -19.81 -10.27
C THR A 522 -0.45 -19.89 -9.00
N PRO A 523 0.15 -21.06 -8.68
CA PRO A 523 0.89 -21.26 -7.41
C PRO A 523 2.02 -20.27 -7.15
N GLY A 524 2.74 -19.86 -8.20
CA GLY A 524 3.83 -18.87 -8.11
C GLY A 524 3.37 -17.45 -7.76
N SER A 525 2.06 -17.15 -7.86
CA SER A 525 1.51 -15.82 -7.56
C SER A 525 1.27 -15.56 -6.07
N GLY A 526 1.46 -16.54 -5.20
CA GLY A 526 1.13 -16.50 -3.78
C GLY A 526 1.86 -15.40 -2.98
N ILE A 527 1.40 -15.23 -1.75
CA ILE A 527 2.01 -14.29 -0.80
C ILE A 527 2.72 -15.04 0.33
N ARG A 528 3.75 -14.41 0.90
CA ARG A 528 4.57 -15.03 1.95
C ARG A 528 4.78 -14.08 3.11
N ALA A 529 4.54 -14.57 4.32
CA ALA A 529 4.89 -13.92 5.57
C ALA A 529 5.92 -14.79 6.30
N ASP A 530 7.20 -14.51 6.06
CA ASP A 530 8.29 -15.37 6.51
C ASP A 530 8.88 -14.90 7.85
N LYS A 531 9.13 -15.87 8.72
CA LYS A 531 9.73 -15.66 10.06
C LYS A 531 8.93 -14.67 10.93
N ILE A 532 7.63 -14.83 10.99
CA ILE A 532 6.78 -14.02 11.88
C ILE A 532 6.88 -14.57 13.31
N ARG A 533 7.31 -13.72 14.26
CA ARG A 533 7.43 -14.09 15.67
C ARG A 533 6.15 -13.89 16.44
N SER A 534 5.55 -12.72 16.31
CA SER A 534 4.33 -12.42 17.05
C SER A 534 3.40 -11.47 16.29
N VAL A 535 2.09 -11.72 16.46
CA VAL A 535 1.02 -10.85 15.98
C VAL A 535 0.10 -10.55 17.15
N VAL A 536 -0.04 -9.26 17.51
CA VAL A 536 -0.87 -8.83 18.65
C VAL A 536 -1.87 -7.77 18.19
N ALA A 537 -3.16 -8.01 18.48
CA ALA A 537 -4.25 -7.07 18.21
C ALA A 537 -5.25 -7.01 19.38
N GLY A 538 -6.24 -6.14 19.26
CA GLY A 538 -7.40 -6.11 20.12
C GLY A 538 -8.43 -7.16 19.68
N GLU A 539 -9.14 -6.87 18.59
CA GLU A 539 -10.32 -7.64 18.18
C GLU A 539 -10.01 -8.83 17.29
N TYR A 540 -9.07 -8.67 16.34
CA TYR A 540 -8.81 -9.66 15.30
C TYR A 540 -7.31 -9.86 15.08
N ALA A 541 -6.79 -11.05 15.36
CA ALA A 541 -5.38 -11.38 15.17
C ALA A 541 -5.19 -12.62 14.31
N GLY A 542 -4.31 -12.56 13.31
CA GLY A 542 -4.01 -13.71 12.46
C GLY A 542 -2.59 -13.73 11.92
N GLY A 543 -2.03 -14.91 11.70
CA GLY A 543 -0.68 -15.04 11.14
C GLY A 543 -0.55 -14.48 9.73
N CYS A 544 -1.60 -14.55 8.91
CA CYS A 544 -1.69 -13.90 7.60
C CYS A 544 -2.52 -12.61 7.68
N PHE A 545 -3.78 -12.70 8.05
CA PHE A 545 -4.66 -11.52 8.16
C PHE A 545 -5.41 -11.47 9.50
N GLY A 546 -5.62 -10.26 10.02
CA GLY A 546 -6.44 -10.05 11.20
C GLY A 546 -7.92 -10.28 10.89
N ILE A 547 -8.45 -9.58 9.91
CA ILE A 547 -9.82 -9.74 9.41
C ILE A 547 -9.87 -9.69 7.88
N ALA A 548 -10.61 -10.60 7.28
CA ALA A 548 -10.99 -10.57 5.87
C ALA A 548 -12.50 -10.45 5.74
N ASP A 549 -12.99 -9.40 5.09
CA ASP A 549 -14.40 -9.08 4.94
C ASP A 549 -14.75 -8.76 3.48
N VAL A 550 -16.02 -8.65 3.21
CA VAL A 550 -16.58 -8.26 1.90
C VAL A 550 -16.43 -6.75 1.70
N SER A 551 -16.22 -6.35 0.47
CA SER A 551 -16.21 -4.94 0.09
C SER A 551 -17.50 -4.21 0.44
N GLY A 552 -17.38 -3.05 1.08
CA GLY A 552 -18.49 -2.12 1.31
C GLY A 552 -19.17 -1.61 0.01
N ALA A 553 -18.48 -1.78 -1.14
CA ALA A 553 -19.05 -1.48 -2.46
C ALA A 553 -20.31 -2.33 -2.78
N ALA A 554 -20.48 -3.48 -2.13
CA ALA A 554 -21.69 -4.29 -2.24
C ALA A 554 -22.97 -3.52 -1.82
N ASN A 555 -22.84 -2.52 -0.94
CA ASN A 555 -23.96 -1.70 -0.45
C ASN A 555 -24.15 -0.37 -1.19
N ILE A 556 -23.38 -0.08 -2.24
CA ILE A 556 -23.57 1.13 -3.04
C ILE A 556 -24.96 1.05 -3.69
N SER A 557 -25.83 2.00 -3.36
CA SER A 557 -27.15 2.15 -3.99
C SER A 557 -26.98 3.01 -5.25
N ALA A 558 -27.37 2.46 -6.40
CA ALA A 558 -27.59 3.25 -7.60
C ALA A 558 -29.01 3.86 -7.54
N GLY A 559 -29.16 5.10 -7.93
CA GLY A 559 -30.32 6.03 -7.94
C GLY A 559 -31.75 5.62 -7.56
N ASN A 560 -32.07 4.33 -7.48
CA ASN A 560 -33.39 3.77 -7.22
C ASN A 560 -33.46 2.80 -6.04
N GLU A 561 -32.72 3.07 -4.95
CA GLU A 561 -32.74 2.27 -3.71
C GLU A 561 -32.25 0.81 -3.85
N THR A 562 -31.95 0.30 -5.04
CA THR A 562 -31.46 -1.06 -5.26
C THR A 562 -29.92 -1.05 -5.22
N SER A 563 -29.31 -1.86 -4.34
CA SER A 563 -27.86 -1.98 -4.33
C SER A 563 -27.33 -2.65 -5.61
N VAL A 564 -26.08 -2.35 -5.99
CA VAL A 564 -25.41 -3.00 -7.12
C VAL A 564 -25.43 -4.52 -6.96
N LEU A 565 -25.23 -5.02 -5.74
CA LEU A 565 -25.32 -6.43 -5.44
C LEU A 565 -26.71 -7.03 -5.72
N GLN A 566 -27.77 -6.37 -5.25
CA GLN A 566 -29.15 -6.82 -5.49
C GLN A 566 -29.50 -6.86 -6.99
N TYR A 567 -29.05 -5.84 -7.73
CA TYR A 567 -29.30 -5.78 -9.17
C TYR A 567 -28.63 -6.94 -9.91
N LEU A 568 -27.36 -7.22 -9.59
CA LEU A 568 -26.60 -8.26 -10.26
C LEU A 568 -27.10 -9.68 -9.88
N LEU A 569 -27.53 -9.88 -8.64
CA LEU A 569 -28.19 -11.14 -8.22
C LEU A 569 -29.52 -11.37 -8.96
N LYS A 570 -30.32 -10.32 -9.19
CA LYS A 570 -31.54 -10.41 -10.02
C LYS A 570 -31.28 -10.87 -11.45
N LEU A 571 -30.10 -10.58 -12.00
CA LEU A 571 -29.67 -11.04 -13.33
C LEU A 571 -29.21 -12.50 -13.35
N GLY A 572 -29.28 -13.25 -12.23
CA GLY A 572 -28.83 -14.63 -12.13
C GLY A 572 -27.31 -14.78 -12.22
N LYS A 573 -26.54 -13.72 -11.97
CA LYS A 573 -25.08 -13.73 -11.98
C LYS A 573 -24.54 -14.06 -10.61
N THR A 574 -24.30 -15.32 -10.32
CA THR A 574 -23.73 -15.79 -9.04
C THR A 574 -22.25 -15.37 -8.89
N ASP A 575 -21.54 -15.24 -10.00
CA ASP A 575 -20.12 -14.78 -10.03
C ASP A 575 -19.93 -13.32 -9.56
N VAL A 576 -21.01 -12.61 -9.36
CA VAL A 576 -20.99 -11.21 -8.92
C VAL A 576 -20.44 -11.04 -7.52
N LEU A 577 -20.73 -11.99 -6.64
CA LEU A 577 -20.19 -11.94 -5.27
C LEU A 577 -18.68 -12.09 -5.27
N ASP A 578 -18.11 -12.73 -6.28
CA ASP A 578 -16.68 -12.89 -6.42
C ASP A 578 -15.94 -11.54 -6.58
N ALA A 579 -16.59 -10.54 -7.15
CA ALA A 579 -16.04 -9.19 -7.25
C ALA A 579 -15.98 -8.43 -5.91
N PHE A 580 -16.68 -8.91 -4.88
CA PHE A 580 -16.76 -8.25 -3.57
C PHE A 580 -16.06 -9.01 -2.46
N ARG A 581 -15.75 -10.30 -2.65
CA ARG A 581 -15.12 -11.16 -1.65
C ARG A 581 -13.63 -10.89 -1.50
N SER A 582 -13.13 -11.14 -0.29
CA SER A 582 -11.70 -11.27 -0.07
C SER A 582 -11.22 -12.68 -0.40
N TYR A 583 -10.16 -12.78 -1.20
CA TYR A 583 -9.54 -14.04 -1.61
C TYR A 583 -8.08 -14.10 -1.16
N VAL A 584 -7.67 -15.26 -0.64
CA VAL A 584 -6.27 -15.58 -0.40
C VAL A 584 -5.94 -16.89 -1.10
N TYR A 585 -5.11 -16.83 -2.13
CA TYR A 585 -4.59 -17.97 -2.86
C TYR A 585 -3.11 -18.16 -2.55
N TYR A 586 -2.71 -19.37 -2.20
CA TYR A 586 -1.32 -19.73 -1.94
C TYR A 586 -0.63 -18.83 -0.90
N GLY A 587 -1.36 -18.54 0.20
CA GLY A 587 -0.82 -17.76 1.32
C GLY A 587 0.03 -18.64 2.24
N ASN A 588 1.30 -18.31 2.42
CA ASN A 588 2.21 -19.05 3.28
C ASN A 588 2.70 -18.18 4.43
N VAL A 589 2.52 -18.68 5.64
CA VAL A 589 3.02 -18.05 6.87
C VAL A 589 4.01 -18.97 7.55
N THR A 590 5.19 -18.45 7.88
CA THR A 590 6.18 -19.21 8.67
C THR A 590 6.46 -18.52 9.99
N GLY A 591 6.54 -19.33 11.06
CA GLY A 591 6.98 -18.83 12.36
C GLY A 591 8.48 -18.52 12.40
N SER A 592 8.88 -17.71 13.37
CA SER A 592 10.29 -17.45 13.64
C SER A 592 11.02 -18.74 13.99
N PRO A 593 12.23 -19.00 13.46
CA PRO A 593 13.03 -20.16 13.84
C PRO A 593 13.27 -20.28 15.34
N ASP A 594 13.49 -19.16 16.04
CA ASP A 594 13.84 -19.16 17.47
C ASP A 594 12.65 -19.43 18.39
N ALA A 595 11.42 -19.03 17.99
CA ALA A 595 10.28 -19.05 18.93
C ALA A 595 8.96 -19.52 18.32
N GLY A 596 8.92 -19.76 17.02
CA GLY A 596 7.67 -19.98 16.31
C GLY A 596 6.79 -18.74 16.20
N LEU A 597 5.57 -18.90 15.71
CA LEU A 597 4.55 -17.88 15.59
C LEU A 597 3.64 -17.86 16.80
N GLY A 598 3.55 -16.72 17.48
CA GLY A 598 2.55 -16.44 18.51
C GLY A 598 1.48 -15.47 18.00
N VAL A 599 0.18 -15.78 18.18
CA VAL A 599 -0.93 -14.91 17.78
C VAL A 599 -1.83 -14.63 18.97
N SER A 600 -2.16 -13.33 19.23
CA SER A 600 -2.97 -12.93 20.38
C SER A 600 -4.00 -11.86 20.06
N ALA A 601 -5.27 -12.09 20.44
CA ALA A 601 -6.35 -11.11 20.43
C ALA A 601 -6.81 -10.80 21.86
N ASN A 602 -6.68 -9.52 22.29
CA ASN A 602 -6.71 -9.12 23.69
C ASN A 602 -7.93 -8.26 24.09
N THR A 603 -8.86 -7.99 23.19
CA THR A 603 -10.05 -7.19 23.45
C THR A 603 -11.28 -7.91 22.91
N ALA A 604 -12.30 -8.08 23.76
CA ALA A 604 -13.63 -8.49 23.32
C ALA A 604 -14.55 -7.29 23.42
N THR A 605 -15.05 -6.82 22.29
CA THR A 605 -16.14 -5.83 22.25
C THR A 605 -17.43 -6.54 21.89
N LYS A 606 -18.45 -6.36 22.69
CA LYS A 606 -19.82 -6.82 22.39
C LYS A 606 -20.54 -5.65 21.72
N SER A 607 -20.64 -5.69 20.41
CA SER A 607 -21.47 -4.72 19.68
C SER A 607 -22.62 -5.46 19.01
N GLY A 608 -23.85 -5.08 19.33
CA GLY A 608 -25.04 -5.56 18.64
C GLY A 608 -26.31 -5.18 19.38
N GLN A 609 -27.15 -4.35 18.76
CA GLN A 609 -28.59 -4.32 19.03
C GLN A 609 -29.24 -5.36 18.11
N ASN A 610 -30.20 -6.16 18.64
CA ASN A 610 -30.97 -7.13 17.89
C ASN A 610 -30.25 -8.40 17.41
N ASN A 611 -29.75 -9.24 18.36
CA ASN A 611 -29.25 -10.62 18.10
C ASN A 611 -28.15 -10.82 17.05
N GLU A 612 -27.57 -9.77 16.49
CA GLU A 612 -26.35 -9.87 15.66
C GLU A 612 -25.13 -9.80 16.58
N VAL A 613 -24.64 -10.94 17.00
CA VAL A 613 -23.39 -11.03 17.79
C VAL A 613 -22.23 -10.94 16.81
N THR A 614 -21.55 -9.80 16.75
CA THR A 614 -20.26 -9.70 16.09
C THR A 614 -19.20 -10.23 17.05
N TYR A 615 -18.59 -11.35 16.73
CA TYR A 615 -17.54 -11.95 17.57
C TYR A 615 -16.23 -11.21 17.37
N SER A 616 -15.82 -10.42 18.35
CA SER A 616 -14.49 -9.85 18.47
C SER A 616 -13.68 -10.64 19.52
N GLY A 617 -12.40 -10.37 19.64
CA GLY A 617 -11.50 -11.18 20.46
C GLY A 617 -11.18 -12.51 19.81
N THR A 618 -11.13 -12.55 18.47
CA THR A 618 -10.88 -13.75 17.68
C THR A 618 -9.44 -13.83 17.22
N ALA A 619 -8.84 -15.01 17.32
CA ALA A 619 -7.48 -15.25 16.90
C ALA A 619 -7.34 -16.55 16.10
N GLY A 620 -6.50 -16.52 15.06
CA GLY A 620 -6.18 -17.72 14.28
C GLY A 620 -4.73 -17.72 13.81
N GLY A 621 -4.15 -18.90 13.68
CA GLY A 621 -2.77 -19.02 13.20
C GLY A 621 -2.58 -18.45 11.79
N PHE A 622 -3.61 -18.49 10.94
CA PHE A 622 -3.65 -17.85 9.62
C PHE A 622 -4.53 -16.61 9.61
N GLY A 623 -5.80 -16.71 9.97
CA GLY A 623 -6.76 -15.61 9.96
C GLY A 623 -7.52 -15.47 11.27
N GLY A 624 -7.65 -14.25 11.81
CA GLY A 624 -8.45 -13.96 12.99
C GLY A 624 -9.93 -14.15 12.69
N SER A 625 -10.45 -13.47 11.67
CA SER A 625 -11.85 -13.58 11.23
C SER A 625 -11.95 -13.60 9.71
N LEU A 626 -12.74 -14.54 9.16
CA LEU A 626 -13.02 -14.70 7.74
C LEU A 626 -14.54 -14.56 7.49
N LEU A 627 -14.96 -13.44 6.90
CA LEU A 627 -16.35 -13.09 6.69
C LEU A 627 -16.67 -13.15 5.19
N ASN A 628 -17.44 -14.13 4.76
CA ASN A 628 -17.74 -14.37 3.34
C ASN A 628 -16.49 -14.36 2.44
N GLY A 629 -15.34 -14.77 2.95
CA GLY A 629 -14.09 -14.82 2.21
C GLY A 629 -13.73 -16.21 1.71
N SER A 630 -12.67 -16.32 0.94
CA SER A 630 -12.13 -17.58 0.46
C SER A 630 -10.62 -17.69 0.69
N VAL A 631 -10.19 -18.79 1.27
CA VAL A 631 -8.78 -19.14 1.47
C VAL A 631 -8.51 -20.49 0.80
N LYS A 632 -7.53 -20.54 -0.10
CA LYS A 632 -7.22 -21.77 -0.84
C LYS A 632 -5.72 -22.02 -0.94
N ASN A 633 -5.31 -23.28 -0.82
CA ASN A 633 -3.91 -23.73 -0.93
C ASN A 633 -2.97 -22.94 -0.02
N SER A 634 -3.37 -22.74 1.24
CA SER A 634 -2.66 -21.86 2.17
C SER A 634 -2.16 -22.61 3.40
N SER A 635 -1.06 -22.15 3.98
CA SER A 635 -0.43 -22.85 5.09
C SER A 635 0.11 -21.95 6.19
N VAL A 636 0.12 -22.48 7.41
CA VAL A 636 0.88 -21.97 8.55
C VAL A 636 1.88 -23.03 8.98
N MET A 637 3.14 -22.67 9.09
CA MET A 637 4.22 -23.53 9.55
C MET A 637 4.94 -22.91 10.74
N GLY A 638 5.25 -23.73 11.74
CA GLY A 638 5.94 -23.25 12.93
C GLY A 638 5.06 -22.43 13.87
N LEU A 639 3.76 -22.76 13.96
CA LEU A 639 2.87 -22.16 14.96
C LEU A 639 3.30 -22.61 16.36
N ASN A 640 3.41 -21.69 17.29
CA ASN A 640 3.65 -21.97 18.71
C ASN A 640 2.36 -21.91 19.52
N TYR A 641 1.66 -20.75 19.47
CA TYR A 641 0.40 -20.60 20.17
C TYR A 641 -0.56 -19.64 19.50
N VAL A 642 -1.85 -19.85 19.74
CA VAL A 642 -2.92 -18.91 19.43
C VAL A 642 -3.75 -18.68 20.67
N THR A 643 -3.91 -17.41 21.08
CA THR A 643 -4.71 -17.03 22.25
C THR A 643 -5.73 -15.96 21.89
N GLY A 644 -6.91 -16.04 22.46
CA GLY A 644 -7.97 -15.04 22.26
C GLY A 644 -9.02 -15.12 23.35
N LEU A 645 -9.97 -14.19 23.30
CA LEU A 645 -11.01 -14.09 24.33
C LEU A 645 -12.28 -14.84 23.99
N ASN A 646 -12.65 -14.90 22.69
CA ASN A 646 -13.88 -15.53 22.23
C ASN A 646 -13.59 -16.76 21.34
N SER A 647 -13.45 -16.58 20.05
CA SER A 647 -13.27 -17.68 19.12
C SER A 647 -11.82 -17.80 18.66
N VAL A 648 -11.20 -18.94 18.90
CA VAL A 648 -9.78 -19.17 18.65
C VAL A 648 -9.56 -20.45 17.86
N GLY A 649 -8.82 -20.38 16.76
CA GLY A 649 -8.51 -21.51 15.90
C GLY A 649 -7.04 -21.62 15.56
N GLY A 650 -6.55 -22.85 15.37
CA GLY A 650 -5.18 -23.07 14.93
C GLY A 650 -4.93 -22.46 13.54
N PHE A 651 -5.92 -22.44 12.65
CA PHE A 651 -5.86 -21.82 11.34
C PHE A 651 -6.74 -20.56 11.28
N VAL A 652 -8.06 -20.64 11.48
CA VAL A 652 -8.97 -19.49 11.51
C VAL A 652 -9.71 -19.41 12.84
N GLY A 653 -9.76 -18.22 13.46
CA GLY A 653 -10.49 -17.99 14.69
C GLY A 653 -12.01 -18.09 14.49
N TYR A 654 -12.56 -17.25 13.63
CA TYR A 654 -13.98 -17.20 13.32
C TYR A 654 -14.22 -17.15 11.81
N SER A 655 -15.19 -17.93 11.36
CA SER A 655 -15.71 -17.84 9.99
C SER A 655 -17.21 -17.64 10.02
N GLY A 656 -17.71 -16.65 9.25
CA GLY A 656 -19.13 -16.32 9.30
C GLY A 656 -19.57 -15.40 8.16
N LYS A 657 -20.83 -14.94 8.25
CA LYS A 657 -21.38 -13.95 7.32
C LYS A 657 -20.79 -12.57 7.57
N SER A 658 -20.65 -11.79 6.52
CA SER A 658 -20.33 -10.37 6.62
C SER A 658 -21.55 -9.55 7.09
N GLY A 659 -21.33 -8.58 7.98
CA GLY A 659 -22.35 -7.59 8.35
C GLY A 659 -22.71 -6.63 7.20
N VAL A 660 -21.91 -6.59 6.14
CA VAL A 660 -22.13 -5.78 4.94
C VAL A 660 -23.23 -6.40 4.06
N VAL A 661 -23.33 -7.72 4.01
CA VAL A 661 -24.36 -8.44 3.24
C VAL A 661 -25.60 -8.63 4.13
N LYS A 662 -26.51 -7.65 4.12
CA LYS A 662 -27.77 -7.76 4.86
C LYS A 662 -28.76 -8.62 4.09
N MET A 663 -29.07 -9.81 4.65
CA MET A 663 -30.03 -10.73 4.06
C MET A 663 -31.49 -10.18 4.07
N GLU A 664 -31.82 -9.23 4.96
CA GLU A 664 -33.13 -8.57 5.02
C GLU A 664 -33.54 -7.84 3.73
N LYS A 665 -32.58 -7.51 2.88
CA LYS A 665 -32.82 -6.88 1.57
C LYS A 665 -32.87 -7.88 0.40
N LEU A 666 -32.80 -9.19 0.66
CA LEU A 666 -32.87 -10.25 -0.35
C LEU A 666 -34.32 -10.66 -0.68
N ASP A 667 -35.33 -10.12 0.00
CA ASP A 667 -36.76 -10.28 -0.36
C ASP A 667 -37.08 -9.86 -1.81
N VAL A 668 -36.11 -9.25 -2.47
CA VAL A 668 -36.23 -8.80 -3.86
C VAL A 668 -35.91 -9.92 -4.88
N LEU A 669 -35.45 -11.10 -4.46
CA LEU A 669 -35.15 -12.20 -5.40
C LEU A 669 -36.41 -12.84 -6.03
N GLY A 670 -37.62 -12.62 -5.45
CA GLY A 670 -38.88 -13.08 -6.01
C GLY A 670 -38.88 -14.58 -6.35
N ASP A 671 -39.67 -14.96 -7.35
CA ASP A 671 -39.82 -16.36 -7.80
C ASP A 671 -38.54 -17.06 -8.27
N ASN A 672 -37.43 -16.34 -8.47
CA ASN A 672 -36.15 -16.89 -8.90
C ASN A 672 -35.26 -17.34 -7.72
N ALA A 673 -35.65 -17.06 -6.47
CA ALA A 673 -34.90 -17.42 -5.29
C ALA A 673 -34.68 -18.97 -5.20
N GLY A 674 -35.68 -19.75 -5.55
CA GLY A 674 -35.62 -21.21 -5.55
C GLY A 674 -34.65 -21.79 -6.59
N GLN A 675 -34.49 -21.15 -7.73
CA GLN A 675 -33.53 -21.58 -8.76
C GLN A 675 -32.09 -21.15 -8.46
N LEU A 676 -31.91 -19.94 -7.90
CA LEU A 676 -30.60 -19.43 -7.50
C LEU A 676 -30.02 -20.15 -6.28
N LEU A 677 -30.91 -20.52 -5.36
CA LEU A 677 -30.49 -21.14 -4.10
C LEU A 677 -30.36 -22.66 -4.17
N GLY A 678 -30.66 -23.33 -5.27
CA GLY A 678 -30.42 -24.77 -5.62
C GLY A 678 -30.19 -25.78 -4.47
N GLY A 679 -30.60 -25.44 -3.24
CA GLY A 679 -30.37 -26.19 -2.01
C GLY A 679 -29.33 -25.54 -1.07
N ALA A 680 -29.06 -26.18 0.06
CA ALA A 680 -28.14 -25.68 1.11
C ALA A 680 -26.71 -25.43 0.61
N LEU A 681 -26.25 -26.13 -0.40
CA LEU A 681 -24.92 -25.94 -1.01
C LEU A 681 -24.84 -24.62 -1.79
N GLY A 682 -25.90 -24.25 -2.54
CA GLY A 682 -25.92 -22.96 -3.27
C GLY A 682 -25.90 -21.74 -2.33
N VAL A 683 -26.55 -21.87 -1.17
CA VAL A 683 -26.51 -20.81 -0.14
C VAL A 683 -25.13 -20.68 0.48
N LEU A 684 -24.43 -21.79 0.73
CA LEU A 684 -23.06 -21.77 1.21
C LEU A 684 -22.10 -21.18 0.18
N ASP A 685 -22.28 -21.49 -1.09
CA ASP A 685 -21.44 -20.95 -2.16
C ASP A 685 -21.63 -19.43 -2.31
N ILE A 686 -22.83 -18.92 -2.03
CA ILE A 686 -23.15 -17.48 -2.14
C ILE A 686 -22.77 -16.71 -0.86
N PHE A 687 -23.11 -17.21 0.32
CA PHE A 687 -23.03 -16.47 1.59
C PHE A 687 -22.02 -17.04 2.58
N GLY A 688 -21.46 -18.22 2.33
CA GLY A 688 -20.49 -18.86 3.19
C GLY A 688 -19.05 -18.44 2.93
N SER A 689 -18.19 -18.69 3.90
CA SER A 689 -16.75 -18.65 3.71
C SER A 689 -16.24 -20.00 3.22
N HIS A 690 -15.17 -19.98 2.40
CA HIS A 690 -14.57 -21.18 1.86
C HIS A 690 -13.12 -21.32 2.33
N ILE A 691 -12.75 -22.52 2.79
CA ILE A 691 -11.37 -22.84 3.15
C ILE A 691 -11.05 -24.20 2.51
N ASP A 692 -10.20 -24.18 1.49
CA ASP A 692 -9.86 -25.37 0.73
C ASP A 692 -8.35 -25.64 0.77
N ASP A 693 -7.96 -26.92 0.83
CA ASP A 693 -6.59 -27.42 0.71
C ASP A 693 -5.58 -26.63 1.58
N SER A 694 -5.96 -26.42 2.85
CA SER A 694 -5.20 -25.56 3.75
C SER A 694 -4.77 -26.29 5.02
N SER A 695 -3.62 -25.88 5.59
CA SER A 695 -3.04 -26.63 6.71
C SER A 695 -2.37 -25.73 7.76
N VAL A 696 -2.29 -26.23 8.98
CA VAL A 696 -1.52 -25.64 10.07
C VAL A 696 -0.63 -26.67 10.72
N THR A 697 0.66 -26.33 10.89
CA THR A 697 1.64 -27.13 11.62
C THR A 697 2.37 -26.27 12.65
N GLY A 698 2.77 -26.90 13.75
CA GLY A 698 3.44 -26.23 14.86
C GLY A 698 4.96 -26.23 14.79
N ILE A 699 5.56 -25.71 15.84
CA ILE A 699 6.98 -25.92 16.18
C ILE A 699 7.21 -27.38 16.65
N PRO A 700 8.45 -27.85 16.74
CA PRO A 700 8.76 -29.10 17.47
C PRO A 700 8.24 -29.04 18.91
N GLY A 701 7.43 -30.01 19.29
CA GLY A 701 6.69 -30.04 20.56
C GLY A 701 5.25 -29.58 20.46
N GLY A 702 4.81 -29.22 19.26
CA GLY A 702 3.42 -28.92 18.89
C GLY A 702 2.93 -27.53 19.26
N TYR A 703 1.76 -27.16 18.77
CA TYR A 703 1.14 -25.86 19.00
C TYR A 703 -0.07 -25.93 19.93
N THR A 704 -0.39 -24.80 20.55
CA THR A 704 -1.51 -24.66 21.51
C THR A 704 -2.53 -23.63 21.02
N VAL A 705 -3.83 -23.93 21.28
CA VAL A 705 -4.97 -23.05 21.00
C VAL A 705 -5.76 -22.82 22.26
N GLN A 706 -5.90 -21.56 22.69
CA GLN A 706 -6.54 -21.24 23.95
C GLN A 706 -7.52 -20.08 23.83
N SER A 707 -8.76 -20.28 24.29
CA SER A 707 -9.79 -19.25 24.45
C SER A 707 -10.10 -19.02 25.91
N LYS A 708 -9.77 -17.83 26.44
CA LYS A 708 -9.92 -17.50 27.85
C LYS A 708 -10.37 -16.05 28.06
N GLY A 709 -11.42 -15.84 28.85
CA GLY A 709 -11.80 -14.54 29.39
C GLY A 709 -12.88 -13.78 28.64
N GLY A 710 -13.41 -14.31 27.53
CA GLY A 710 -14.54 -13.72 26.80
C GLY A 710 -15.89 -14.29 27.20
N ASP A 711 -16.97 -13.72 26.69
CA ASP A 711 -18.36 -14.17 26.93
C ASP A 711 -18.68 -15.51 26.27
N GLU A 712 -18.12 -15.75 25.06
CA GLU A 712 -18.29 -17.01 24.33
C GLU A 712 -16.92 -17.61 23.99
N GLN A 713 -16.44 -18.43 24.91
CA GLN A 713 -15.13 -19.07 24.78
C GLN A 713 -15.25 -20.33 23.93
N ILE A 714 -14.61 -20.29 22.74
CA ILE A 714 -14.65 -21.38 21.76
C ILE A 714 -13.23 -21.58 21.23
N ALA A 715 -12.72 -22.81 21.29
CA ALA A 715 -11.40 -23.15 20.75
C ALA A 715 -11.45 -24.39 19.85
N GLY A 716 -10.75 -24.33 18.72
CA GLY A 716 -10.61 -25.46 17.81
C GLY A 716 -9.20 -25.58 17.25
N GLY A 717 -8.72 -26.81 17.05
CA GLY A 717 -7.36 -27.07 16.57
C GLY A 717 -7.11 -26.53 15.17
N PHE A 718 -8.14 -26.43 14.32
CA PHE A 718 -8.09 -25.77 13.00
C PHE A 718 -8.95 -24.50 12.99
N ILE A 719 -10.24 -24.61 13.32
CA ILE A 719 -11.16 -23.46 13.34
C ILE A 719 -11.87 -23.33 14.69
N GLY A 720 -11.91 -22.12 15.24
CA GLY A 720 -12.62 -21.86 16.48
C GLY A 720 -14.13 -22.03 16.31
N TYR A 721 -14.76 -21.12 15.56
CA TYR A 721 -16.19 -21.20 15.26
C TYR A 721 -16.43 -21.08 13.75
N ALA A 722 -16.98 -22.13 13.18
CA ALA A 722 -17.41 -22.22 11.79
C ALA A 722 -18.92 -21.94 11.69
N ASN A 723 -19.30 -20.75 11.28
CA ASN A 723 -20.68 -20.37 10.99
C ASN A 723 -20.82 -20.10 9.50
N LEU A 724 -21.63 -20.88 8.78
CA LEU A 724 -21.74 -20.81 7.32
C LEU A 724 -20.37 -20.95 6.63
N ALA A 725 -19.62 -21.99 6.92
CA ALA A 725 -18.32 -22.24 6.33
C ALA A 725 -18.30 -23.59 5.60
N ARG A 726 -17.65 -23.62 4.44
CA ARG A 726 -17.27 -24.84 3.72
C ARG A 726 -15.77 -25.05 3.86
N MET A 727 -15.38 -26.26 4.23
CA MET A 727 -13.98 -26.66 4.37
C MET A 727 -13.75 -27.96 3.61
N SER A 728 -12.66 -28.03 2.83
CA SER A 728 -12.28 -29.22 2.08
C SER A 728 -10.77 -29.37 2.05
N GLY A 729 -10.23 -30.57 2.20
CA GLY A 729 -8.79 -30.82 2.15
C GLY A 729 -7.97 -30.16 3.27
N CYS A 730 -8.60 -29.79 4.41
CA CYS A 730 -7.96 -29.03 5.48
C CYS A 730 -7.38 -29.92 6.57
N ASN A 731 -6.19 -29.55 7.10
CA ASN A 731 -5.48 -30.34 8.10
C ASN A 731 -5.01 -29.48 9.30
N ALA A 732 -5.21 -30.03 10.51
CA ALA A 732 -4.65 -29.51 11.77
C ALA A 732 -3.55 -30.48 12.25
N GLY A 733 -2.30 -30.09 12.09
CA GLY A 733 -1.13 -30.90 12.39
C GLY A 733 -0.51 -31.55 11.14
N ASP A 734 0.58 -32.26 11.36
CA ASP A 734 1.36 -32.95 10.33
C ASP A 734 1.27 -34.47 10.51
N ALA A 735 0.68 -35.15 9.55
CA ALA A 735 0.54 -36.63 9.59
C ALA A 735 1.89 -37.36 9.51
N GLN A 736 2.90 -36.73 8.91
CA GLN A 736 4.24 -37.33 8.75
C GLN A 736 5.19 -36.94 9.90
N ASN A 737 4.97 -35.78 10.52
CA ASN A 737 5.75 -35.32 11.66
C ASN A 737 4.85 -34.90 12.81
N GLN A 738 4.45 -35.89 13.62
CA GLN A 738 3.53 -35.68 14.73
C GLN A 738 4.05 -34.75 15.82
N GLU A 739 5.37 -34.54 15.92
CA GLU A 739 5.95 -33.56 16.84
C GLU A 739 5.52 -32.11 16.53
N ASN A 740 5.18 -31.85 15.29
CA ASN A 740 4.74 -30.51 14.84
C ASN A 740 3.20 -30.38 14.82
N SER A 741 2.49 -31.28 15.50
CA SER A 741 1.04 -31.32 15.47
C SER A 741 0.39 -30.58 16.65
N LEU A 742 -0.93 -30.65 16.71
CA LEU A 742 -1.72 -30.03 17.78
C LEU A 742 -1.38 -30.64 19.15
N LYS A 743 -1.00 -29.81 20.10
CA LYS A 743 -0.64 -30.21 21.46
C LYS A 743 -1.78 -30.02 22.46
N LEU A 744 -2.46 -28.86 22.39
CA LEU A 744 -3.50 -28.51 23.35
C LEU A 744 -4.57 -27.63 22.68
N VAL A 745 -5.83 -27.94 22.96
CA VAL A 745 -6.96 -27.03 22.74
C VAL A 745 -7.63 -26.81 24.08
N GLU A 746 -7.70 -25.57 24.52
CA GLU A 746 -8.27 -25.21 25.81
C GLU A 746 -9.27 -24.07 25.68
N SER A 747 -10.44 -24.23 26.30
CA SER A 747 -11.49 -23.22 26.33
C SER A 747 -12.26 -23.29 27.62
N GLY A 748 -12.72 -22.14 28.13
CA GLY A 748 -13.67 -22.08 29.24
C GLY A 748 -15.10 -22.51 28.87
N GLY A 749 -15.39 -22.59 27.56
CA GLY A 749 -16.71 -22.99 27.03
C GLY A 749 -16.62 -24.23 26.15
N THR A 750 -16.47 -24.06 24.83
CA THR A 750 -16.49 -25.17 23.87
C THR A 750 -15.09 -25.41 23.27
N ALA A 751 -14.63 -26.67 23.25
CA ALA A 751 -13.35 -27.05 22.68
C ALA A 751 -13.48 -28.25 21.72
N GLY A 752 -12.71 -28.26 20.63
CA GLY A 752 -12.68 -29.37 19.68
C GLY A 752 -11.34 -29.52 18.98
N GLY A 753 -10.90 -30.74 18.71
CA GLY A 753 -9.59 -31.01 18.08
C GLY A 753 -9.46 -30.40 16.67
N PHE A 754 -10.53 -30.33 15.90
CA PHE A 754 -10.57 -29.63 14.60
C PHE A 754 -11.38 -28.33 14.67
N ALA A 755 -12.65 -28.38 15.03
CA ALA A 755 -13.55 -27.24 15.17
C ALA A 755 -14.10 -27.16 16.60
N GLY A 756 -14.06 -25.97 17.20
CA GLY A 756 -14.64 -25.72 18.50
C GLY A 756 -16.16 -25.72 18.42
N ARG A 757 -16.73 -24.97 17.48
CA ARG A 757 -18.18 -24.93 17.24
C ARG A 757 -18.47 -24.84 15.75
N THR A 758 -19.54 -25.49 15.32
CA THR A 758 -20.08 -25.36 13.96
C THR A 758 -21.56 -25.03 14.03
N SER A 759 -22.04 -24.13 13.18
CA SER A 759 -23.47 -23.85 13.09
C SER A 759 -23.89 -23.42 11.68
N PHE A 760 -25.19 -23.62 11.42
CA PHE A 760 -25.89 -23.20 10.23
C PHE A 760 -27.01 -22.22 10.61
N ALA A 761 -26.92 -21.59 11.77
CA ALA A 761 -28.02 -21.01 12.52
C ALA A 761 -28.70 -19.78 11.91
N TYR A 762 -28.15 -19.19 10.85
CA TYR A 762 -28.66 -17.92 10.31
C TYR A 762 -29.53 -18.04 9.05
N LEU A 763 -29.84 -19.26 8.60
CA LEU A 763 -30.84 -19.46 7.53
C LEU A 763 -32.30 -19.43 8.04
N ALA A 764 -32.50 -19.41 9.35
CA ALA A 764 -33.84 -19.43 9.96
C ALA A 764 -34.65 -18.15 9.73
N ASP A 765 -34.03 -17.03 9.37
CA ASP A 765 -34.70 -15.75 9.08
C ASP A 765 -34.99 -15.53 7.59
N VAL A 766 -34.64 -16.46 6.72
CA VAL A 766 -35.07 -16.46 5.32
C VAL A 766 -36.46 -17.03 5.29
N LYS A 767 -37.49 -16.17 5.27
CA LYS A 767 -38.83 -16.59 4.92
C LYS A 767 -38.83 -17.00 3.45
N LEU A 768 -38.85 -18.27 3.21
CA LEU A 768 -39.22 -18.87 1.93
C LEU A 768 -40.76 -18.86 1.90
N ASP A 769 -41.39 -17.78 1.38
CA ASP A 769 -42.79 -17.80 1.05
C ASP A 769 -43.02 -18.50 -0.28
#